data_9178a4e835394a13b90ae14bcf27608e
#
_entry.id   9178a4e835394a13b90ae14bcf27608e
#
_cell.length_a   1.000
_cell.length_b   1.000
_cell.length_c   1.000
_cell.angle_alpha   90.00
_cell.angle_beta   90.00
_cell.angle_gamma   90.00
#
_symmetry.space_group_name_H-M   'P 1'
#
loop_
_entity.id
_entity.type
_entity.pdbx_description
1 polymer ?
#
loop_
_entity_poly.entity_id
_entity_poly.type
_entity_poly.pdbx_seq_one_letter_code
_entity_poly.pdbx_strand_id
1 'polypeptide(L)'
;MINIKNSLFVVLFLCSCFSAIANEECQSCHQQQTHDWKQSDHANSMALANKDTVLGDFSNITATHFSQKAVFYKEKESFLIDLTEQGTKKTYTVSYVFGFDPLQQYLIEVEKGKYQVFPFAWDSRAKSLGGQRWYANYANEDVKPNDRLHWLQPLQNWNGMCADCHSDNLKRNYTTEKESFDTHFSNINVGCKSCHSDITDEHKTKKVTKSAQTSPTNMSQWKIIGDNKIATWQGEPRDNSFMQGCYACHSLRSPLTDGFDNSQAFLDQFSPSFLEPNLYHADGQIKEEVYVFGSFAQSKMYKAGVNCVDCHDKHTMKVKTKTNGLCLQCHSASEYNKPEHHRHKEQSTGAQCVNCHMPTNRYMGVDDRRDHSFKIPRPDISIKYDTPNACVQCHDGKTNEWAESTLEKWHGKAPELSASEHSMLELRSLKAISQNAHMSLINDFSLNEIDRASAIAYLGNSGAELNDATVKSWVNSPLPLIRLAIAKVGFLLPEAERLKSYKQLLTDKLKSVRVAAAQNLSQTTAQLNGLNQSIIELAHANTVNTWRGEGNINQSLLALNKQDINGAIKSLQKGISVDPYFDASYVNLADIYYRLGQTAKMQSTLNSGLNAVPTSAPLHYANGMALIRSGNKPAAVDSFKHAMTLESNNVQYAYLYFLALDSIASTAQAVSELKLKIGAYNNAPQLKKLGMSFAQKLKNRSAYNYFNQLQ
;
A
#
# COMPACT_ATOMS: atom_id res chain seq x y z
N MET A 1 -51.12 7.23 58.83
CA MET A 1 -49.81 7.84 59.07
C MET A 1 -48.76 6.73 58.96
N ILE A 2 -48.15 6.54 57.78
CA ILE A 2 -47.02 5.62 57.58
C ILE A 2 -46.00 6.38 56.77
N ASN A 3 -44.85 6.66 57.43
CA ASN A 3 -43.70 7.33 56.84
C ASN A 3 -42.96 6.35 55.93
N ILE A 4 -42.82 6.72 54.66
CA ILE A 4 -41.94 6.04 53.70
C ILE A 4 -40.66 6.85 53.60
N LYS A 5 -39.54 6.31 54.14
CA LYS A 5 -38.19 6.83 54.00
C LYS A 5 -37.69 6.55 52.56
N ASN A 6 -37.37 7.60 51.82
CA ASN A 6 -36.66 7.53 50.56
C ASN A 6 -35.22 7.05 50.80
N SER A 7 -34.89 5.85 50.35
CA SER A 7 -33.52 5.38 50.23
C SER A 7 -33.00 5.72 48.84
N LEU A 8 -32.11 6.69 48.79
CA LEU A 8 -31.38 7.07 47.57
C LEU A 8 -30.30 5.99 47.31
N PHE A 9 -30.54 5.11 46.33
CA PHE A 9 -29.49 4.20 45.83
C PHE A 9 -28.57 4.97 44.93
N VAL A 10 -27.38 5.32 45.44
CA VAL A 10 -26.26 5.80 44.64
C VAL A 10 -25.64 4.58 43.96
N VAL A 11 -25.95 4.40 42.69
CA VAL A 11 -25.24 3.44 41.84
C VAL A 11 -23.90 4.07 41.48
N LEU A 12 -22.84 3.68 42.22
CA LEU A 12 -21.46 3.96 41.80
C LEU A 12 -21.21 3.17 40.50
N PHE A 13 -21.19 3.86 39.37
CA PHE A 13 -20.61 3.35 38.14
C PHE A 13 -19.10 3.25 38.34
N LEU A 14 -18.63 2.08 38.74
CA LEU A 14 -17.24 1.70 38.63
C LEU A 14 -16.92 1.60 37.13
N CYS A 15 -16.46 2.71 36.56
CA CYS A 15 -15.78 2.70 35.27
C CYS A 15 -14.47 1.95 35.49
N SER A 16 -14.49 0.64 35.29
CA SER A 16 -13.27 -0.18 35.28
C SER A 16 -12.45 0.25 34.07
N CYS A 17 -11.41 1.06 34.34
CA CYS A 17 -10.30 1.28 33.42
C CYS A 17 -9.59 -0.06 33.17
N PHE A 18 -10.07 -0.85 32.19
CA PHE A 18 -9.33 -1.99 31.66
C PHE A 18 -8.40 -1.50 30.54
N SER A 19 -7.37 -0.78 30.93
CA SER A 19 -6.30 -0.40 29.98
C SER A 19 -4.97 -0.66 30.67
N ALA A 20 -4.17 -1.56 30.11
CA ALA A 20 -2.78 -1.87 30.42
C ALA A 20 -2.47 -3.15 31.23
N ILE A 21 -3.40 -4.08 31.45
CA ILE A 21 -3.10 -5.25 32.30
C ILE A 21 -2.27 -6.32 31.57
N ALA A 22 -2.37 -6.45 30.24
CA ALA A 22 -1.74 -7.57 29.52
C ALA A 22 -0.19 -7.52 29.48
N ASN A 23 0.43 -6.33 29.49
CA ASN A 23 1.89 -6.19 29.49
C ASN A 23 2.49 -6.25 30.89
N GLU A 24 1.74 -5.88 31.93
CA GLU A 24 2.17 -5.97 33.35
C GLU A 24 2.31 -7.41 33.81
N GLU A 25 1.47 -8.32 33.30
CA GLU A 25 1.58 -9.75 33.59
C GLU A 25 2.93 -10.34 33.14
N CYS A 26 3.44 -9.91 31.98
CA CYS A 26 4.72 -10.40 31.44
C CYS A 26 5.91 -9.86 32.23
N GLN A 27 5.82 -8.63 32.73
CA GLN A 27 6.91 -7.93 33.46
C GLN A 27 7.34 -8.69 34.68
N SER A 28 6.45 -9.40 35.39
CA SER A 28 6.76 -10.13 36.60
C SER A 28 7.85 -11.20 36.40
N CYS A 29 7.92 -11.81 35.21
CA CYS A 29 8.89 -12.84 34.86
C CYS A 29 9.93 -12.38 33.82
N HIS A 30 9.58 -11.48 32.92
CA HIS A 30 10.39 -11.01 31.78
C HIS A 30 10.83 -9.54 31.97
N GLN A 31 11.48 -9.22 33.06
CA GLN A 31 11.84 -7.84 33.48
C GLN A 31 12.71 -7.13 32.40
N GLN A 32 13.79 -7.79 31.93
CA GLN A 32 14.71 -7.19 30.97
C GLN A 32 14.03 -6.97 29.62
N GLN A 33 13.31 -7.97 29.11
CA GLN A 33 12.59 -7.87 27.84
C GLN A 33 11.53 -6.77 27.88
N THR A 34 10.82 -6.64 28.99
CA THR A 34 9.83 -5.57 29.18
C THR A 34 10.50 -4.19 29.27
N HIS A 35 11.65 -4.10 29.95
CA HIS A 35 12.43 -2.87 30.02
C HIS A 35 12.88 -2.43 28.62
N ASP A 36 13.42 -3.36 27.82
CA ASP A 36 13.89 -3.10 26.47
C ASP A 36 12.74 -2.72 25.54
N TRP A 37 11.62 -3.45 25.60
CA TRP A 37 10.41 -3.15 24.83
C TRP A 37 9.85 -1.75 25.13
N LYS A 38 9.82 -1.31 26.40
CA LYS A 38 9.37 0.04 26.78
C LYS A 38 10.15 1.16 26.10
N GLN A 39 11.36 0.89 25.61
CA GLN A 39 12.20 1.84 24.86
C GLN A 39 11.98 1.79 23.35
N SER A 40 11.13 0.87 22.86
CA SER A 40 10.86 0.69 21.44
C SER A 40 9.77 1.63 20.93
N ASP A 41 9.78 1.88 19.63
CA ASP A 41 8.70 2.58 18.95
C ASP A 41 7.38 1.77 18.99
N HIS A 42 7.45 0.45 19.12
CA HIS A 42 6.29 -0.42 19.32
C HIS A 42 5.53 -0.09 20.62
N ALA A 43 6.24 0.07 21.74
CA ALA A 43 5.64 0.46 23.01
C ALA A 43 5.03 1.88 22.97
N ASN A 44 5.62 2.76 22.15
CA ASN A 44 5.24 4.15 22.00
C ASN A 44 4.40 4.41 20.75
N SER A 45 3.95 3.34 20.05
CA SER A 45 3.22 3.46 18.79
C SER A 45 1.87 4.16 18.95
N MET A 46 1.23 4.05 20.14
CA MET A 46 -0.03 4.71 20.46
C MET A 46 -0.23 4.81 21.97
N ALA A 47 -0.92 5.84 22.43
CA ALA A 47 -1.26 6.05 23.85
C ALA A 47 -2.54 6.89 24.01
N LEU A 48 -3.17 6.85 25.20
CA LEU A 48 -4.19 7.81 25.60
C LEU A 48 -3.57 9.21 25.65
N ALA A 49 -4.31 10.21 25.19
CA ALA A 49 -3.87 11.60 25.24
C ALA A 49 -3.86 12.10 26.69
N ASN A 50 -2.70 12.36 27.23
CA ASN A 50 -2.51 12.95 28.57
C ASN A 50 -1.21 13.79 28.62
N LYS A 51 -0.91 14.40 29.77
CA LYS A 51 0.24 15.29 29.94
C LYS A 51 1.61 14.63 29.67
N ASP A 52 1.70 13.31 29.81
CA ASP A 52 2.96 12.55 29.66
C ASP A 52 3.12 12.00 28.23
N THR A 53 2.03 11.89 27.45
CA THR A 53 2.03 11.27 26.13
C THR A 53 1.87 12.26 24.98
N VAL A 54 1.27 13.44 25.21
CA VAL A 54 1.10 14.48 24.19
C VAL A 54 2.40 15.28 24.05
N LEU A 55 3.03 15.23 22.89
CA LEU A 55 4.29 15.92 22.57
C LEU A 55 4.04 17.32 21.99
N GLY A 56 2.92 17.54 21.31
CA GLY A 56 2.57 18.77 20.64
C GLY A 56 2.36 19.95 21.60
N ASP A 57 2.67 21.15 21.14
CA ASP A 57 2.44 22.36 21.90
C ASP A 57 0.95 22.77 21.87
N PHE A 58 0.28 22.64 23.02
CA PHE A 58 -1.11 23.03 23.27
C PHE A 58 -1.23 24.30 24.13
N SER A 59 -0.27 25.23 24.07
CA SER A 59 -0.27 26.50 24.79
C SER A 59 -0.96 27.63 23.99
N ASN A 60 -2.15 27.41 23.46
CA ASN A 60 -2.89 28.32 22.57
C ASN A 60 -2.16 28.63 21.25
N ILE A 61 -1.49 27.62 20.67
CA ILE A 61 -0.76 27.74 19.41
C ILE A 61 -1.72 27.64 18.22
N THR A 62 -1.51 28.49 17.23
CA THR A 62 -2.25 28.44 15.96
C THR A 62 -1.38 27.88 14.84
N ALA A 63 -1.92 26.91 14.10
CA ALA A 63 -1.38 26.44 12.82
C ALA A 63 -2.39 26.74 11.71
N THR A 64 -1.89 27.16 10.55
CA THR A 64 -2.71 27.40 9.36
C THR A 64 -2.14 26.65 8.19
N HIS A 65 -3.01 26.09 7.36
CA HIS A 65 -2.65 25.42 6.12
C HIS A 65 -3.77 25.60 5.10
N PHE A 66 -3.50 26.36 4.04
CA PHE A 66 -4.51 26.74 3.04
C PHE A 66 -5.84 27.19 3.68
N SER A 67 -6.93 26.46 3.43
CA SER A 67 -8.28 26.77 3.93
C SER A 67 -8.53 26.35 5.38
N GLN A 68 -7.57 25.69 6.03
CA GLN A 68 -7.69 25.19 7.40
C GLN A 68 -6.92 26.05 8.40
N LYS A 69 -7.53 26.32 9.57
CA LYS A 69 -6.89 26.96 10.71
C LYS A 69 -7.20 26.17 11.98
N ALA A 70 -6.19 25.68 12.66
CA ALA A 70 -6.31 24.97 13.92
C ALA A 70 -5.71 25.76 15.08
N VAL A 71 -6.40 25.81 16.23
CA VAL A 71 -5.89 26.37 17.49
C VAL A 71 -5.81 25.24 18.50
N PHE A 72 -4.63 24.99 19.03
CA PHE A 72 -4.33 23.92 19.98
C PHE A 72 -4.22 24.46 21.40
N TYR A 73 -5.04 23.97 22.32
CA TYR A 73 -5.06 24.47 23.68
C TYR A 73 -5.49 23.40 24.69
N LYS A 74 -5.31 23.71 25.97
CA LYS A 74 -5.70 22.83 27.09
C LYS A 74 -6.83 23.46 27.90
N GLU A 75 -7.78 22.60 28.30
CA GLU A 75 -8.72 22.92 29.36
C GLU A 75 -8.68 21.78 30.40
N LYS A 76 -8.24 22.13 31.62
CA LYS A 76 -7.99 21.14 32.68
C LYS A 76 -7.04 20.04 32.18
N GLU A 77 -7.48 18.78 32.18
CA GLU A 77 -6.70 17.65 31.72
C GLU A 77 -6.93 17.29 30.22
N SER A 78 -7.82 18.02 29.55
CA SER A 78 -8.19 17.73 28.15
C SER A 78 -7.37 18.56 27.16
N PHE A 79 -6.95 17.93 26.08
CA PHE A 79 -6.31 18.56 24.94
C PHE A 79 -7.36 18.83 23.88
N LEU A 80 -7.54 20.11 23.51
CA LEU A 80 -8.60 20.58 22.63
C LEU A 80 -8.03 21.22 21.37
N ILE A 81 -8.76 21.08 20.28
CA ILE A 81 -8.42 21.67 19.00
C ILE A 81 -9.63 22.36 18.41
N ASP A 82 -9.54 23.67 18.21
CA ASP A 82 -10.51 24.44 17.45
C ASP A 82 -10.09 24.42 15.97
N LEU A 83 -10.77 23.65 15.15
CA LEU A 83 -10.57 23.65 13.70
C LEU A 83 -11.58 24.58 13.04
N THR A 84 -11.08 25.55 12.28
CA THR A 84 -11.88 26.37 11.37
C THR A 84 -11.61 25.93 9.94
N GLU A 85 -12.66 25.52 9.23
CA GLU A 85 -12.66 25.01 7.89
C GLU A 85 -13.83 25.60 7.11
N GLN A 86 -13.56 26.19 5.93
CA GLN A 86 -14.58 26.90 5.14
C GLN A 86 -15.43 27.90 5.96
N GLY A 87 -14.80 28.59 6.91
CA GLY A 87 -15.47 29.58 7.79
C GLY A 87 -16.25 28.96 8.96
N THR A 88 -16.38 27.63 9.03
CA THR A 88 -17.07 26.97 10.15
C THR A 88 -16.03 26.51 11.18
N LYS A 89 -16.24 26.93 12.44
CA LYS A 89 -15.40 26.54 13.58
C LYS A 89 -16.04 25.38 14.33
N LYS A 90 -15.25 24.34 14.64
CA LYS A 90 -15.66 23.20 15.46
C LYS A 90 -14.56 22.84 16.43
N THR A 91 -14.91 22.53 17.69
CA THR A 91 -14.01 22.10 18.74
C THR A 91 -13.97 20.58 18.81
N TYR A 92 -12.78 20.02 18.91
CA TYR A 92 -12.53 18.58 19.01
C TYR A 92 -11.66 18.27 20.23
N THR A 93 -11.92 17.14 20.86
CA THR A 93 -11.10 16.60 21.95
C THR A 93 -10.17 15.53 21.39
N VAL A 94 -8.90 15.61 21.74
CA VAL A 94 -7.92 14.55 21.41
C VAL A 94 -8.15 13.35 22.31
N SER A 95 -8.46 12.20 21.72
CA SER A 95 -8.69 10.94 22.45
C SER A 95 -7.38 10.18 22.64
N TYR A 96 -6.62 10.05 21.56
CA TYR A 96 -5.37 9.29 21.54
C TYR A 96 -4.31 10.05 20.77
N VAL A 97 -3.04 9.70 21.05
CA VAL A 97 -1.88 10.05 20.24
C VAL A 97 -1.29 8.79 19.64
N PHE A 98 -0.70 8.88 18.46
CA PHE A 98 0.04 7.78 17.86
C PHE A 98 1.26 8.28 17.10
N GLY A 99 2.32 7.45 17.12
CA GLY A 99 3.64 7.90 16.75
C GLY A 99 4.32 8.69 17.89
N PHE A 100 5.65 8.72 17.84
CA PHE A 100 6.49 9.27 18.88
C PHE A 100 7.68 10.04 18.30
N ASP A 101 8.42 9.42 17.40
CA ASP A 101 9.58 9.98 16.70
C ASP A 101 9.58 9.48 15.26
N PRO A 102 9.72 10.34 14.24
CA PRO A 102 9.96 11.80 14.26
C PRO A 102 8.69 12.65 14.28
N LEU A 103 7.52 12.04 14.35
CA LEU A 103 6.24 12.75 14.36
C LEU A 103 5.24 12.11 15.31
N GLN A 104 4.27 12.92 15.77
CA GLN A 104 3.11 12.47 16.51
C GLN A 104 1.84 12.95 15.84
N GLN A 105 0.88 12.03 15.64
CA GLN A 105 -0.46 12.30 15.12
C GLN A 105 -1.51 12.18 16.24
N TYR A 106 -2.69 12.73 15.97
CA TYR A 106 -3.76 12.87 16.95
C TYR A 106 -5.04 12.23 16.44
N LEU A 107 -5.70 11.45 17.30
CA LEU A 107 -6.97 10.81 16.99
C LEU A 107 -8.13 11.53 17.66
N ILE A 108 -9.14 11.79 16.83
CA ILE A 108 -10.39 12.43 17.25
C ILE A 108 -11.51 11.39 17.14
N GLU A 109 -12.29 11.20 18.19
CA GLU A 109 -13.53 10.46 18.13
C GLU A 109 -14.61 11.36 17.51
N VAL A 110 -14.97 11.08 16.25
CA VAL A 110 -15.95 11.87 15.49
C VAL A 110 -17.38 11.38 15.68
N GLU A 111 -17.53 10.09 15.91
CA GLU A 111 -18.74 9.36 16.29
C GLU A 111 -18.33 8.29 17.28
N LYS A 112 -19.28 7.79 18.09
CA LYS A 112 -18.99 6.76 19.09
C LYS A 112 -18.26 5.58 18.47
N GLY A 113 -17.02 5.33 18.92
CA GLY A 113 -16.16 4.24 18.49
C GLY A 113 -15.48 4.45 17.14
N LYS A 114 -15.70 5.59 16.45
CA LYS A 114 -15.09 5.92 15.16
C LYS A 114 -14.02 6.99 15.34
N TYR A 115 -12.78 6.63 15.11
CA TYR A 115 -11.61 7.50 15.28
C TYR A 115 -11.03 7.93 13.95
N GLN A 116 -10.77 9.22 13.80
CA GLN A 116 -10.16 9.80 12.61
C GLN A 116 -8.83 10.45 12.93
N VAL A 117 -7.89 10.36 12.00
CA VAL A 117 -6.59 11.02 12.07
C VAL A 117 -6.77 12.50 11.79
N PHE A 118 -6.39 13.35 12.74
CA PHE A 118 -6.47 14.80 12.60
C PHE A 118 -5.52 15.32 11.50
N PRO A 119 -5.88 16.36 10.71
CA PRO A 119 -5.11 16.78 9.52
C PRO A 119 -3.77 17.44 9.82
N PHE A 120 -3.49 17.78 11.10
CA PHE A 120 -2.19 18.31 11.52
C PHE A 120 -1.48 17.32 12.44
N ALA A 121 -0.17 17.21 12.25
CA ALA A 121 0.73 16.44 13.09
C ALA A 121 1.78 17.32 13.77
N TRP A 122 2.39 16.80 14.81
CA TRP A 122 3.51 17.43 15.50
C TRP A 122 4.84 16.84 15.03
N ASP A 123 5.73 17.69 14.50
CA ASP A 123 7.11 17.33 14.19
C ASP A 123 7.92 17.30 15.48
N SER A 124 8.20 16.09 16.01
CA SER A 124 8.89 15.91 17.29
C SER A 124 10.41 16.04 17.21
N ARG A 125 10.98 16.15 16.01
CA ARG A 125 12.42 16.32 15.81
C ARG A 125 12.94 17.57 16.54
N ALA A 126 14.26 17.61 16.78
CA ALA A 126 14.89 18.77 17.39
C ALA A 126 14.66 20.05 16.56
N LYS A 127 14.52 21.20 17.23
CA LYS A 127 14.33 22.50 16.59
C LYS A 127 15.45 22.84 15.59
N SER A 128 16.68 22.42 15.88
CA SER A 128 17.84 22.57 14.97
C SER A 128 17.70 21.80 13.66
N LEU A 129 16.81 20.80 13.60
CA LEU A 129 16.47 20.02 12.41
C LEU A 129 15.14 20.48 11.75
N GLY A 130 14.60 21.66 12.16
CA GLY A 130 13.34 22.18 11.69
C GLY A 130 12.10 21.59 12.35
N GLY A 131 12.26 20.81 13.41
CA GLY A 131 11.18 20.23 14.22
C GLY A 131 10.60 21.16 15.28
N GLN A 132 9.88 20.59 16.24
CA GLN A 132 9.15 21.28 17.31
C GLN A 132 8.12 22.26 16.74
N ARG A 133 7.27 21.78 15.82
CA ARG A 133 6.25 22.56 15.12
C ARG A 133 5.03 21.73 14.71
N TRP A 134 3.90 22.36 14.62
CA TRP A 134 2.73 21.82 13.93
C TRP A 134 2.90 21.91 12.41
N TYR A 135 2.46 20.91 11.67
CA TYR A 135 2.44 20.90 10.21
C TYR A 135 1.26 20.09 9.70
N ALA A 136 0.82 20.35 8.47
CA ALA A 136 -0.28 19.62 7.84
C ALA A 136 0.22 18.29 7.22
N ASN A 137 -0.58 17.23 7.31
CA ASN A 137 -0.25 15.91 6.76
C ASN A 137 -0.06 15.95 5.23
N TYR A 138 -0.79 16.83 4.53
CA TYR A 138 -0.70 17.04 3.08
C TYR A 138 -0.10 18.42 2.79
N ALA A 139 1.22 18.53 2.87
CA ALA A 139 1.92 19.83 2.86
C ALA A 139 1.69 20.69 1.60
N ASN A 140 1.42 20.07 0.44
CA ASN A 140 1.32 20.75 -0.85
C ASN A 140 -0.11 20.82 -1.41
N GLU A 141 -1.12 20.37 -0.66
CA GLU A 141 -2.49 20.24 -1.12
C GLU A 141 -3.48 20.90 -0.17
N ASP A 142 -4.46 21.62 -0.73
CA ASP A 142 -5.62 22.12 0.01
C ASP A 142 -6.73 21.05 -0.01
N VAL A 143 -6.61 20.04 0.86
CA VAL A 143 -7.57 18.94 0.95
C VAL A 143 -8.89 19.44 1.54
N LYS A 144 -9.90 19.56 0.70
CA LYS A 144 -11.22 20.11 1.07
C LYS A 144 -12.17 19.04 1.61
N PRO A 145 -13.27 19.41 2.30
CA PRO A 145 -14.23 18.44 2.85
C PRO A 145 -14.85 17.46 1.84
N ASN A 146 -14.91 17.85 0.56
CA ASN A 146 -15.40 17.01 -0.54
C ASN A 146 -14.27 16.23 -1.26
N ASP A 147 -13.10 16.14 -0.68
CA ASP A 147 -11.99 15.30 -1.15
C ASP A 147 -11.98 13.99 -0.38
N ARG A 148 -11.72 12.88 -1.06
CA ARG A 148 -11.60 11.55 -0.45
C ARG A 148 -10.43 11.46 0.55
N LEU A 149 -9.39 12.30 0.39
CA LEU A 149 -8.26 12.40 1.31
C LEU A 149 -8.56 13.24 2.56
N HIS A 150 -9.73 13.91 2.59
CA HIS A 150 -10.10 14.73 3.75
C HIS A 150 -10.13 13.91 5.03
N TRP A 151 -9.72 14.51 6.13
CA TRP A 151 -9.52 13.80 7.40
C TRP A 151 -10.79 13.14 7.98
N LEU A 152 -11.99 13.56 7.61
CA LEU A 152 -13.25 12.91 7.98
C LEU A 152 -13.64 11.74 7.06
N GLN A 153 -12.88 11.46 5.99
CA GLN A 153 -13.20 10.42 5.03
C GLN A 153 -12.55 9.06 5.41
N PRO A 154 -13.01 7.96 4.81
CA PRO A 154 -12.58 6.61 5.19
C PRO A 154 -11.07 6.37 5.14
N LEU A 155 -10.33 7.02 4.23
CA LEU A 155 -8.88 6.82 4.11
C LEU A 155 -8.09 7.37 5.32
N GLN A 156 -8.71 8.21 6.16
CA GLN A 156 -8.14 8.71 7.41
C GLN A 156 -8.75 8.04 8.64
N ASN A 157 -9.55 6.98 8.45
CA ASN A 157 -10.17 6.25 9.55
C ASN A 157 -9.15 5.33 10.24
N TRP A 158 -8.87 5.60 11.51
CA TRP A 158 -7.93 4.81 12.28
C TRP A 158 -8.36 3.34 12.44
N ASN A 159 -9.65 3.09 12.75
CA ASN A 159 -10.16 1.74 12.99
C ASN A 159 -9.92 0.79 11.81
N GLY A 160 -10.10 1.31 10.58
CA GLY A 160 -9.95 0.55 9.35
C GLY A 160 -8.53 0.50 8.81
N MET A 161 -7.78 1.61 8.90
CA MET A 161 -6.49 1.77 8.23
C MET A 161 -5.29 1.51 9.14
N CYS A 162 -5.33 1.97 10.40
CA CYS A 162 -4.13 2.09 11.24
C CYS A 162 -4.09 1.07 12.39
N ALA A 163 -5.27 0.70 12.89
CA ALA A 163 -5.41 -0.05 14.14
C ALA A 163 -4.71 -1.40 14.16
N ASP A 164 -4.64 -2.12 13.03
CA ASP A 164 -3.92 -3.40 12.92
C ASP A 164 -2.44 -3.31 13.31
N CYS A 165 -1.80 -2.18 13.01
CA CYS A 165 -0.37 -1.98 13.23
C CYS A 165 -0.08 -1.19 14.51
N HIS A 166 -1.09 -0.53 15.10
CA HIS A 166 -0.94 0.36 16.24
C HIS A 166 -1.67 -0.12 17.51
N SER A 167 -2.19 -1.36 17.51
CA SER A 167 -2.80 -1.98 18.69
C SER A 167 -2.55 -3.48 18.70
N ASP A 168 -2.78 -4.11 19.86
CA ASP A 168 -2.54 -5.52 20.08
C ASP A 168 -3.87 -6.29 20.16
N ASN A 169 -3.96 -7.45 19.48
CA ASN A 169 -5.15 -8.31 19.45
C ASN A 169 -6.43 -7.56 19.01
N LEU A 170 -6.32 -6.81 17.92
CA LEU A 170 -7.42 -5.99 17.39
C LEU A 170 -8.60 -6.84 16.90
N LYS A 171 -9.80 -6.36 17.19
CA LYS A 171 -11.05 -6.67 16.49
C LYS A 171 -11.75 -5.37 16.13
N ARG A 172 -11.92 -5.10 14.85
CA ARG A 172 -12.62 -3.88 14.38
C ARG A 172 -14.10 -3.94 14.67
N ASN A 173 -14.69 -5.16 14.56
CA ASN A 173 -16.12 -5.41 14.71
C ASN A 173 -16.97 -4.40 13.92
N TYR A 174 -16.57 -4.12 12.67
CA TYR A 174 -17.34 -3.25 11.82
C TYR A 174 -18.66 -3.90 11.41
N THR A 175 -19.75 -3.19 11.62
CA THR A 175 -21.09 -3.64 11.23
C THR A 175 -21.56 -2.85 10.01
N THR A 176 -21.65 -3.53 8.85
CA THR A 176 -22.03 -2.91 7.57
C THR A 176 -23.42 -2.28 7.63
N GLU A 177 -24.38 -2.89 8.29
CA GLU A 177 -25.77 -2.40 8.40
C GLU A 177 -25.85 -1.08 9.17
N LYS A 178 -25.06 -0.95 10.25
CA LYS A 178 -25.04 0.23 11.13
C LYS A 178 -23.99 1.27 10.73
N GLU A 179 -23.11 0.95 9.80
CA GLU A 179 -21.93 1.76 9.42
C GLU A 179 -21.07 2.17 10.62
N SER A 180 -20.95 1.29 11.60
CA SER A 180 -20.31 1.60 12.88
C SER A 180 -19.25 0.59 13.26
N PHE A 181 -18.27 1.07 14.01
CA PHE A 181 -17.22 0.25 14.61
C PHE A 181 -17.55 -0.02 16.08
N ASP A 182 -17.25 -1.24 16.53
CA ASP A 182 -17.20 -1.63 17.94
C ASP A 182 -15.82 -2.24 18.22
N THR A 183 -14.81 -1.39 18.05
CA THR A 183 -13.41 -1.80 18.04
C THR A 183 -12.91 -2.16 19.43
N HIS A 184 -12.32 -3.34 19.55
CA HIS A 184 -11.69 -3.85 20.76
C HIS A 184 -10.22 -4.20 20.50
N PHE A 185 -9.37 -3.96 21.48
CA PHE A 185 -7.95 -4.33 21.49
C PHE A 185 -7.49 -4.66 22.92
N SER A 186 -6.49 -5.53 23.03
CA SER A 186 -5.94 -5.92 24.35
C SER A 186 -5.00 -4.85 24.92
N ASN A 187 -4.21 -4.22 24.05
CA ASN A 187 -3.34 -3.09 24.37
C ASN A 187 -3.47 -2.02 23.29
N ILE A 188 -3.32 -0.77 23.72
CA ILE A 188 -3.40 0.40 22.87
C ILE A 188 -2.17 0.57 21.97
N ASN A 189 -1.11 -0.19 22.19
CA ASN A 189 0.15 -0.19 21.44
C ASN A 189 0.48 -1.60 20.95
N VAL A 190 1.60 -1.76 20.24
CA VAL A 190 2.11 -3.06 19.82
C VAL A 190 2.77 -3.76 21.00
N GLY A 191 2.00 -4.62 21.66
CA GLY A 191 2.39 -5.31 22.88
C GLY A 191 3.11 -6.63 22.64
N CYS A 192 3.39 -7.34 23.75
CA CYS A 192 4.10 -8.61 23.71
C CYS A 192 3.39 -9.66 22.85
N LYS A 193 2.05 -9.70 22.89
CA LYS A 193 1.22 -10.67 22.18
C LYS A 193 1.19 -10.46 20.67
N SER A 194 1.53 -9.28 20.17
CA SER A 194 1.69 -9.04 18.73
C SER A 194 2.82 -9.88 18.11
N CYS A 195 3.82 -10.29 18.93
CA CYS A 195 4.93 -11.15 18.49
C CYS A 195 4.90 -12.54 19.14
N HIS A 196 4.33 -12.68 20.33
CA HIS A 196 4.29 -13.87 21.16
C HIS A 196 2.84 -14.34 21.38
N SER A 197 2.19 -14.82 20.34
CA SER A 197 0.78 -15.24 20.39
C SER A 197 0.56 -16.64 20.99
N ASP A 198 1.59 -17.45 21.05
CA ASP A 198 1.58 -18.83 21.55
C ASP A 198 1.67 -18.94 23.08
N ILE A 199 1.64 -17.80 23.79
CA ILE A 199 1.64 -17.76 25.24
C ILE A 199 0.28 -18.23 25.76
N THR A 200 0.22 -19.50 26.15
CA THR A 200 -0.94 -20.12 26.81
C THR A 200 -0.94 -19.85 28.31
N ASP A 201 -2.07 -20.10 28.98
CA ASP A 201 -2.13 -20.03 30.45
C ASP A 201 -1.22 -21.06 31.12
N GLU A 202 -0.88 -22.15 30.43
CA GLU A 202 0.14 -23.11 30.89
C GLU A 202 1.54 -22.50 30.99
N HIS A 203 1.89 -21.55 30.11
CA HIS A 203 3.15 -20.81 30.21
C HIS A 203 3.25 -20.02 31.50
N LYS A 204 2.13 -19.46 32.00
CA LYS A 204 2.07 -18.70 33.24
C LYS A 204 2.21 -19.57 34.49
N THR A 205 1.85 -20.84 34.41
CA THR A 205 1.84 -21.78 35.54
C THR A 205 3.07 -22.68 35.60
N LYS A 206 3.72 -22.93 34.48
CA LYS A 206 4.98 -23.70 34.45
C LYS A 206 6.09 -22.85 35.05
N LYS A 207 6.55 -23.17 36.28
CA LYS A 207 7.88 -22.74 36.76
C LYS A 207 8.86 -23.11 35.66
N VAL A 208 9.42 -22.10 34.99
CA VAL A 208 10.49 -22.31 34.01
C VAL A 208 11.67 -22.92 34.78
N THR A 209 11.73 -24.24 34.79
CA THR A 209 13.01 -24.89 34.99
C THR A 209 13.85 -24.36 33.86
N LYS A 210 14.91 -23.60 34.18
CA LYS A 210 15.92 -23.22 33.19
C LYS A 210 16.29 -24.51 32.48
N SER A 211 15.71 -24.73 31.31
CA SER A 211 16.20 -25.74 30.38
C SER A 211 17.65 -25.30 30.19
N ALA A 212 18.57 -26.14 30.63
CA ALA A 212 19.97 -25.94 30.37
C ALA A 212 20.06 -25.60 28.89
N GLN A 213 20.49 -24.38 28.58
CA GLN A 213 20.99 -24.06 27.29
C GLN A 213 22.11 -25.05 27.09
N THR A 214 21.82 -26.19 26.43
CA THR A 214 22.86 -27.00 25.85
C THR A 214 23.59 -26.06 24.93
N SER A 215 24.78 -25.66 25.31
CA SER A 215 25.71 -24.91 24.48
C SER A 215 25.74 -25.63 23.15
N PRO A 216 25.32 -25.04 22.05
CA PRO A 216 25.35 -25.71 20.75
C PRO A 216 26.82 -26.00 20.45
N THR A 217 27.19 -27.24 20.39
CA THR A 217 28.55 -27.70 20.04
C THR A 217 28.95 -27.33 18.62
N ASN A 218 28.01 -26.80 17.81
CA ASN A 218 28.26 -26.13 16.54
C ASN A 218 27.44 -24.83 16.49
N MET A 219 28.11 -23.71 16.82
CA MET A 219 27.43 -22.39 16.75
C MET A 219 27.15 -22.03 15.31
N SER A 220 25.88 -22.08 14.92
CA SER A 220 25.40 -21.55 13.65
C SER A 220 25.66 -20.05 13.60
N GLN A 221 26.38 -19.56 12.60
CA GLN A 221 26.80 -18.16 12.51
C GLN A 221 27.12 -17.71 11.09
N TRP A 222 27.12 -16.41 10.87
CA TRP A 222 27.67 -15.81 9.68
C TRP A 222 29.19 -15.86 9.71
N LYS A 223 29.82 -16.41 8.64
CA LYS A 223 31.28 -16.48 8.51
C LYS A 223 31.75 -16.11 7.12
N ILE A 224 32.80 -15.34 7.05
CA ILE A 224 33.60 -15.16 5.84
C ILE A 224 34.50 -16.39 5.69
N ILE A 225 34.39 -17.11 4.57
CA ILE A 225 35.15 -18.34 4.30
C ILE A 225 36.10 -18.12 3.15
N GLY A 226 37.37 -18.48 3.34
CA GLY A 226 38.41 -18.33 2.33
C GLY A 226 38.58 -16.86 1.88
N ASP A 227 38.66 -16.64 0.59
CA ASP A 227 38.84 -15.33 -0.03
C ASP A 227 37.51 -14.57 -0.25
N ASN A 228 36.39 -15.10 0.21
CA ASN A 228 35.09 -14.42 0.11
C ASN A 228 35.13 -13.10 0.87
N LYS A 229 34.43 -12.10 0.32
CA LYS A 229 34.33 -10.75 0.94
C LYS A 229 33.02 -10.57 1.68
N ILE A 230 32.11 -11.52 1.58
CA ILE A 230 30.79 -11.51 2.22
C ILE A 230 30.60 -12.83 2.96
N ALA A 231 30.10 -12.74 4.19
CA ALA A 231 29.82 -13.90 5.03
C ALA A 231 28.67 -14.74 4.46
N THR A 232 28.79 -16.03 4.67
CA THR A 232 27.72 -17.02 4.41
C THR A 232 27.32 -17.67 5.74
N TRP A 233 26.03 -18.04 5.83
CA TRP A 233 25.53 -18.73 7.01
C TRP A 233 26.13 -20.14 7.10
N GLN A 234 26.66 -20.47 8.26
CA GLN A 234 27.23 -21.79 8.58
C GLN A 234 26.42 -22.42 9.71
N GLY A 235 26.00 -23.65 9.52
CA GLY A 235 25.23 -24.42 10.51
C GLY A 235 23.86 -24.83 9.98
N GLU A 236 22.95 -25.14 10.92
CA GLU A 236 21.59 -25.56 10.58
C GLU A 236 20.83 -24.49 9.80
N PRO A 237 19.91 -24.88 8.90
CA PRO A 237 19.05 -23.95 8.19
C PRO A 237 18.35 -22.98 9.17
N ARG A 238 18.29 -21.72 8.80
CA ARG A 238 17.63 -20.69 9.62
C ARG A 238 16.12 -20.82 9.56
N ASP A 239 15.47 -20.83 10.71
CA ASP A 239 14.03 -20.60 10.78
C ASP A 239 13.77 -19.10 10.77
N ASN A 240 13.25 -18.62 9.65
CA ASN A 240 12.86 -17.22 9.43
C ASN A 240 11.33 -17.02 9.50
N SER A 241 10.57 -18.02 9.97
CA SER A 241 9.10 -17.97 10.02
C SER A 241 8.55 -16.82 10.87
N PHE A 242 9.27 -16.40 11.92
CA PHE A 242 8.90 -15.26 12.76
C PHE A 242 8.74 -13.94 11.98
N MET A 243 9.41 -13.80 10.82
CA MET A 243 9.27 -12.60 9.98
C MET A 243 7.84 -12.42 9.45
N GLN A 244 7.03 -13.48 9.41
CA GLN A 244 5.62 -13.39 9.01
C GLN A 244 4.82 -12.47 9.95
N GLY A 245 5.14 -12.47 11.26
CA GLY A 245 4.59 -11.52 12.22
C GLY A 245 5.01 -10.07 11.92
N CYS A 246 6.27 -9.86 11.55
CA CYS A 246 6.75 -8.54 11.12
C CYS A 246 6.00 -8.03 9.87
N TYR A 247 5.83 -8.90 8.89
CA TYR A 247 5.15 -8.56 7.62
C TYR A 247 3.67 -8.23 7.81
N ALA A 248 3.02 -8.74 8.83
CA ALA A 248 1.64 -8.40 9.14
C ALA A 248 1.41 -6.88 9.31
N CYS A 249 2.42 -6.16 9.82
CA CYS A 249 2.38 -4.70 10.00
C CYS A 249 3.32 -3.97 9.03
N HIS A 250 4.48 -4.55 8.70
CA HIS A 250 5.49 -3.93 7.84
C HIS A 250 5.34 -4.27 6.35
N SER A 251 4.09 -4.40 5.85
CA SER A 251 3.77 -4.58 4.43
C SER A 251 2.55 -3.76 4.00
N LEU A 252 2.53 -3.32 2.75
CA LEU A 252 1.30 -2.86 2.11
C LEU A 252 0.47 -4.11 1.75
N ARG A 253 -0.75 -4.20 2.28
CA ARG A 253 -1.56 -5.42 2.21
C ARG A 253 -3.05 -5.14 2.38
N SER A 254 -3.88 -6.09 1.94
CA SER A 254 -5.32 -6.09 2.20
C SER A 254 -5.66 -7.13 3.26
N PRO A 255 -6.44 -6.81 4.30
CA PRO A 255 -6.85 -7.78 5.31
C PRO A 255 -7.89 -8.77 4.74
N LEU A 256 -7.73 -10.04 5.10
CA LEU A 256 -8.67 -11.14 4.82
C LEU A 256 -9.42 -11.59 6.08
N THR A 257 -9.02 -11.06 7.24
CA THR A 257 -9.57 -11.36 8.56
C THR A 257 -9.80 -10.07 9.34
N ASP A 258 -10.68 -10.11 10.32
CA ASP A 258 -10.86 -9.01 11.26
C ASP A 258 -9.81 -9.11 12.37
N GLY A 259 -8.76 -8.32 12.25
CA GLY A 259 -7.63 -8.29 13.16
C GLY A 259 -6.50 -9.24 12.78
N PHE A 260 -5.51 -9.35 13.64
CA PHE A 260 -4.25 -10.06 13.46
C PHE A 260 -4.00 -11.06 14.58
N ASP A 261 -3.55 -12.27 14.22
CA ASP A 261 -3.13 -13.34 15.13
C ASP A 261 -1.80 -13.90 14.66
N ASN A 262 -0.72 -13.64 15.43
CA ASN A 262 0.64 -14.06 15.06
C ASN A 262 0.86 -15.58 15.07
N SER A 263 -0.09 -16.38 15.59
CA SER A 263 -0.04 -17.85 15.51
C SER A 263 -0.36 -18.39 14.11
N GLN A 264 -0.96 -17.55 13.26
CA GLN A 264 -1.37 -17.91 11.90
C GLN A 264 -0.40 -17.34 10.88
N ALA A 265 -0.28 -18.01 9.72
CA ALA A 265 0.56 -17.54 8.64
C ALA A 265 0.12 -16.15 8.13
N PHE A 266 1.08 -15.32 7.73
CA PHE A 266 0.82 -14.01 7.16
C PHE A 266 -0.18 -14.05 5.99
N LEU A 267 0.01 -15.01 5.07
CA LEU A 267 -0.86 -15.19 3.90
C LEU A 267 -2.22 -15.85 4.22
N ASP A 268 -2.48 -16.25 5.45
CA ASP A 268 -3.82 -16.64 5.91
C ASP A 268 -4.67 -15.46 6.37
N GLN A 269 -4.02 -14.35 6.67
CA GLN A 269 -4.69 -13.18 7.23
C GLN A 269 -4.66 -11.97 6.29
N PHE A 270 -3.67 -11.93 5.40
CA PHE A 270 -3.42 -10.80 4.51
C PHE A 270 -3.08 -11.24 3.09
N SER A 271 -3.44 -10.39 2.13
CA SER A 271 -3.00 -10.46 0.74
C SER A 271 -2.05 -9.29 0.45
N PRO A 272 -0.73 -9.51 0.36
CA PRO A 272 0.22 -8.43 0.11
C PRO A 272 0.11 -7.89 -1.31
N SER A 273 0.51 -6.61 -1.48
CA SER A 273 0.81 -6.01 -2.78
C SER A 273 2.12 -6.57 -3.30
N PHE A 274 2.21 -6.71 -4.63
CA PHE A 274 3.45 -7.01 -5.33
C PHE A 274 4.24 -5.71 -5.62
N LEU A 275 5.34 -5.82 -6.36
CA LEU A 275 6.17 -4.66 -6.72
C LEU A 275 5.55 -3.89 -7.90
N GLU A 276 4.45 -3.20 -7.64
CA GLU A 276 3.63 -2.52 -8.65
C GLU A 276 4.25 -1.16 -9.09
N PRO A 277 4.14 -0.76 -10.38
CA PRO A 277 4.79 0.44 -10.90
C PRO A 277 4.35 1.76 -10.29
N ASN A 278 3.12 1.82 -9.74
CA ASN A 278 2.62 2.96 -9.00
C ASN A 278 3.19 3.04 -7.58
N LEU A 279 3.72 1.92 -7.05
CA LEU A 279 4.21 1.78 -5.68
C LEU A 279 5.74 1.76 -5.59
N TYR A 280 6.42 1.29 -6.64
CA TYR A 280 7.86 1.14 -6.71
C TYR A 280 8.41 1.79 -7.99
N HIS A 281 9.63 2.31 -7.93
CA HIS A 281 10.38 2.72 -9.11
C HIS A 281 10.76 1.53 -9.99
N ALA A 282 11.14 1.79 -11.24
CA ALA A 282 11.47 0.74 -12.20
C ALA A 282 12.57 -0.21 -11.70
N ASP A 283 13.55 0.29 -10.98
CA ASP A 283 14.64 -0.49 -10.39
C ASP A 283 14.25 -1.20 -9.08
N GLY A 284 13.03 -1.00 -8.60
CA GLY A 284 12.48 -1.61 -7.38
C GLY A 284 12.72 -0.82 -6.10
N GLN A 285 13.30 0.38 -6.16
CA GLN A 285 13.32 1.27 -5.01
C GLN A 285 11.89 1.68 -4.63
N ILE A 286 11.65 1.91 -3.32
CA ILE A 286 10.33 2.34 -2.85
C ILE A 286 9.98 3.73 -3.40
N LYS A 287 8.73 3.89 -3.82
CA LYS A 287 8.19 5.15 -4.32
C LYS A 287 7.11 5.69 -3.39
N GLU A 288 6.14 4.87 -3.08
CA GLU A 288 5.04 5.22 -2.18
C GLU A 288 5.24 4.60 -0.79
N GLU A 289 4.34 4.84 0.16
CA GLU A 289 4.41 4.28 1.51
C GLU A 289 4.05 2.78 1.52
N VAL A 290 5.01 1.93 1.12
CA VAL A 290 4.82 0.47 0.95
C VAL A 290 5.45 -0.35 2.07
N TYR A 291 6.06 0.29 3.05
CA TYR A 291 6.76 -0.34 4.16
C TYR A 291 7.96 -1.21 3.69
N VAL A 292 8.30 -2.26 4.44
CA VAL A 292 9.58 -2.97 4.28
C VAL A 292 9.46 -4.27 3.49
N PHE A 293 8.30 -4.95 3.52
CA PHE A 293 8.14 -6.29 2.95
C PHE A 293 8.66 -6.43 1.52
N GLY A 294 8.12 -5.62 0.60
CA GLY A 294 8.46 -5.73 -0.82
C GLY A 294 9.91 -5.31 -1.11
N SER A 295 10.40 -4.24 -0.46
CA SER A 295 11.79 -3.79 -0.64
C SER A 295 12.78 -4.81 -0.11
N PHE A 296 12.54 -5.39 1.07
CA PHE A 296 13.42 -6.40 1.65
C PHE A 296 13.38 -7.72 0.88
N ALA A 297 12.19 -8.21 0.53
CA ALA A 297 12.01 -9.50 -0.15
C ALA A 297 12.67 -9.57 -1.55
N GLN A 298 12.90 -8.43 -2.22
CA GLN A 298 13.65 -8.36 -3.47
C GLN A 298 15.18 -8.30 -3.28
N SER A 299 15.68 -8.15 -2.04
CA SER A 299 17.10 -7.97 -1.77
C SER A 299 17.91 -9.27 -1.90
N LYS A 300 19.18 -9.14 -2.31
CA LYS A 300 20.11 -10.28 -2.30
C LYS A 300 20.38 -10.81 -0.90
N MET A 301 20.29 -9.95 0.13
CA MET A 301 20.44 -10.34 1.53
C MET A 301 19.29 -11.22 2.02
N TYR A 302 18.05 -10.88 1.69
CA TYR A 302 16.90 -11.75 1.95
C TYR A 302 17.08 -13.14 1.33
N LYS A 303 17.50 -13.19 0.06
CA LYS A 303 17.78 -14.46 -0.64
C LYS A 303 18.89 -15.28 0.03
N ALA A 304 19.87 -14.61 0.62
CA ALA A 304 20.95 -15.27 1.38
C ALA A 304 20.52 -15.74 2.79
N GLY A 305 19.27 -15.48 3.19
CA GLY A 305 18.74 -15.90 4.49
C GLY A 305 18.93 -14.88 5.63
N VAL A 306 19.33 -13.64 5.33
CA VAL A 306 19.34 -12.54 6.30
C VAL A 306 17.92 -12.24 6.74
N ASN A 307 17.72 -11.92 8.01
CA ASN A 307 16.44 -11.59 8.60
C ASN A 307 16.50 -10.30 9.43
N CYS A 308 15.33 -9.83 9.88
CA CYS A 308 15.19 -8.56 10.59
C CYS A 308 16.11 -8.45 11.83
N VAL A 309 16.22 -9.52 12.61
CA VAL A 309 16.99 -9.53 13.86
C VAL A 309 18.50 -9.72 13.67
N ASP A 310 18.98 -9.83 12.44
CA ASP A 310 20.42 -9.70 12.17
C ASP A 310 20.88 -8.24 12.37
N CYS A 311 20.02 -7.28 12.04
CA CYS A 311 20.30 -5.85 12.12
C CYS A 311 19.60 -5.16 13.28
N HIS A 312 18.37 -5.55 13.65
CA HIS A 312 17.59 -4.97 14.72
C HIS A 312 17.65 -5.82 16.00
N ASP A 313 17.66 -5.18 17.15
CA ASP A 313 17.43 -5.87 18.41
C ASP A 313 15.95 -6.25 18.54
N LYS A 314 15.68 -7.46 19.00
CA LYS A 314 14.34 -8.06 18.96
C LYS A 314 13.32 -7.49 19.95
N HIS A 315 13.74 -6.71 20.95
CA HIS A 315 12.82 -6.09 21.92
C HIS A 315 12.83 -4.57 21.86
N THR A 316 14.00 -3.94 21.71
CA THR A 316 14.07 -2.49 21.49
C THR A 316 13.69 -2.10 20.05
N MET A 317 13.74 -3.04 19.10
CA MET A 317 13.58 -2.85 17.64
C MET A 317 14.59 -1.86 17.02
N LYS A 318 15.45 -1.26 17.80
CA LYS A 318 16.51 -0.36 17.34
C LYS A 318 17.60 -1.15 16.60
N VAL A 319 18.29 -0.50 15.67
CA VAL A 319 19.47 -1.11 15.04
C VAL A 319 20.54 -1.38 16.11
N LYS A 320 21.18 -2.53 16.04
CA LYS A 320 22.20 -2.98 17.02
C LYS A 320 23.37 -2.02 17.15
N THR A 321 23.69 -1.33 16.05
CA THR A 321 24.66 -0.22 16.05
C THR A 321 24.32 0.78 14.94
N LYS A 322 24.55 2.06 15.18
CA LYS A 322 24.33 3.15 14.21
C LYS A 322 25.52 3.39 13.28
N THR A 323 26.58 2.61 13.39
CA THR A 323 27.79 2.72 12.57
C THR A 323 27.83 1.69 11.46
N ASN A 324 28.81 1.79 10.56
CA ASN A 324 29.09 0.77 9.54
C ASN A 324 29.30 -0.63 10.12
N GLY A 325 29.61 -0.75 11.42
CA GLY A 325 29.69 -2.02 12.13
C GLY A 325 28.47 -2.91 11.96
N LEU A 326 27.29 -2.32 11.71
CA LEU A 326 26.07 -3.06 11.39
C LEU A 326 26.22 -3.92 10.14
N CYS A 327 26.85 -3.40 9.11
CA CYS A 327 27.07 -4.08 7.84
C CYS A 327 28.32 -4.98 7.89
N LEU A 328 29.35 -4.52 8.63
CA LEU A 328 30.65 -5.18 8.72
C LEU A 328 30.66 -6.45 9.55
N GLN A 329 29.55 -6.80 10.21
CA GLN A 329 29.37 -8.14 10.78
C GLN A 329 29.33 -9.24 9.73
N CYS A 330 28.99 -8.90 8.46
CA CYS A 330 28.90 -9.83 7.34
C CYS A 330 29.75 -9.42 6.15
N HIS A 331 30.02 -8.12 5.94
CA HIS A 331 30.81 -7.58 4.84
C HIS A 331 32.24 -7.28 5.31
N SER A 332 33.28 -7.73 4.59
CA SER A 332 34.68 -7.54 4.94
C SER A 332 35.04 -6.06 5.05
N ALA A 333 35.51 -5.63 6.22
CA ALA A 333 35.93 -4.25 6.45
C ALA A 333 37.08 -3.84 5.53
N SER A 334 38.06 -4.74 5.28
CA SER A 334 39.19 -4.48 4.41
C SER A 334 38.82 -4.26 2.95
N GLU A 335 37.63 -4.72 2.54
CA GLU A 335 37.12 -4.54 1.18
C GLU A 335 36.15 -3.34 1.07
N TYR A 336 35.22 -3.20 2.02
CA TYR A 336 34.08 -2.31 1.87
C TYR A 336 34.16 -1.04 2.76
N ASN A 337 34.91 -1.08 3.88
CA ASN A 337 35.01 0.09 4.78
C ASN A 337 36.34 0.83 4.58
N LYS A 338 36.63 1.20 3.36
CA LYS A 338 37.86 1.89 2.96
C LYS A 338 37.60 3.00 1.94
N PRO A 339 38.43 4.07 1.89
CA PRO A 339 38.25 5.18 0.98
C PRO A 339 38.18 4.76 -0.51
N GLU A 340 38.87 3.68 -0.91
CA GLU A 340 38.83 3.15 -2.28
C GLU A 340 37.47 2.63 -2.69
N HIS A 341 36.62 2.21 -1.71
CA HIS A 341 35.26 1.78 -1.98
C HIS A 341 34.29 2.96 -2.06
N HIS A 342 34.22 3.79 -1.02
CA HIS A 342 33.19 4.84 -0.92
C HIS A 342 33.65 6.23 -1.40
N ARG A 343 34.93 6.46 -1.59
CA ARG A 343 35.57 7.72 -2.12
C ARG A 343 35.23 8.98 -1.30
N HIS A 344 34.87 8.82 -0.03
CA HIS A 344 34.58 9.91 0.88
C HIS A 344 35.55 9.87 2.07
N LYS A 345 35.67 11.03 2.77
CA LYS A 345 36.47 11.10 3.99
C LYS A 345 35.91 10.12 5.04
N GLU A 346 36.77 9.37 5.67
CA GLU A 346 36.40 8.48 6.79
C GLU A 346 35.54 9.20 7.84
N GLN A 347 34.57 8.51 8.42
CA GLN A 347 33.61 9.02 9.41
C GLN A 347 32.69 10.14 8.89
N SER A 348 32.80 10.56 7.63
CA SER A 348 31.83 11.49 7.04
C SER A 348 30.49 10.80 6.73
N THR A 349 29.43 11.58 6.51
CA THR A 349 28.12 11.09 6.06
C THR A 349 28.22 10.26 4.79
N GLY A 350 29.09 10.67 3.83
CA GLY A 350 29.28 9.93 2.58
C GLY A 350 30.01 8.58 2.74
N ALA A 351 30.70 8.34 3.87
CA ALA A 351 31.34 7.08 4.17
C ALA A 351 30.40 6.07 4.89
N GLN A 352 29.14 6.45 5.17
CA GLN A 352 28.17 5.58 5.78
C GLN A 352 27.56 4.66 4.74
N CYS A 353 27.68 3.34 4.92
CA CYS A 353 27.15 2.31 3.99
C CYS A 353 25.67 2.54 3.66
N VAL A 354 24.87 2.85 4.67
CA VAL A 354 23.44 3.03 4.53
C VAL A 354 23.03 4.20 3.65
N ASN A 355 23.86 5.24 3.51
CA ASN A 355 23.50 6.43 2.74
C ASN A 355 23.59 6.19 1.22
N CYS A 356 24.35 5.19 0.79
CA CYS A 356 24.44 4.77 -0.61
C CYS A 356 23.58 3.55 -0.92
N HIS A 357 23.50 2.58 0.01
CA HIS A 357 22.85 1.29 -0.21
C HIS A 357 21.44 1.19 0.35
N MET A 358 21.02 2.14 1.21
CA MET A 358 19.69 2.27 1.78
C MET A 358 19.27 3.75 1.77
N PRO A 359 19.15 4.37 0.59
CA PRO A 359 18.75 5.78 0.51
C PRO A 359 17.41 5.99 1.22
N THR A 360 17.19 7.20 1.72
CA THR A 360 15.95 7.54 2.43
C THR A 360 14.91 8.09 1.46
N ASN A 361 13.64 7.73 1.72
CA ASN A 361 12.47 8.40 1.19
C ASN A 361 11.74 9.08 2.34
N ARG A 362 11.26 10.30 2.09
CA ARG A 362 10.56 11.10 3.10
C ARG A 362 9.06 10.89 2.97
N TYR A 363 8.46 10.38 4.05
CA TYR A 363 7.01 10.20 4.19
C TYR A 363 6.44 11.15 5.22
N MET A 364 5.15 11.42 5.14
CA MET A 364 4.42 12.25 6.11
C MET A 364 5.14 13.58 6.43
N GLY A 365 5.85 14.15 5.44
CA GLY A 365 6.55 15.43 5.54
C GLY A 365 7.86 15.44 6.30
N VAL A 366 8.08 14.56 7.29
CA VAL A 366 9.21 14.61 8.21
C VAL A 366 9.88 13.25 8.51
N ASP A 367 9.28 12.14 8.08
CA ASP A 367 9.73 10.79 8.39
C ASP A 367 10.62 10.22 7.27
N ASP A 368 11.91 10.23 7.48
CA ASP A 368 12.91 9.70 6.55
C ASP A 368 13.10 8.20 6.76
N ARG A 369 12.47 7.38 5.92
CA ARG A 369 12.55 5.91 5.98
C ARG A 369 13.56 5.37 4.98
N ARG A 370 14.41 4.44 5.42
CA ARG A 370 15.42 3.81 4.57
C ARG A 370 14.83 2.69 3.73
N ASP A 371 15.23 2.66 2.46
CA ASP A 371 14.88 1.56 1.56
C ASP A 371 15.67 0.29 1.94
N HIS A 372 14.95 -0.82 2.17
CA HIS A 372 15.51 -2.12 2.53
C HIS A 372 15.80 -3.02 1.32
N SER A 373 15.79 -2.49 0.12
CA SER A 373 16.17 -3.25 -1.08
C SER A 373 17.70 -3.43 -1.22
N PHE A 374 18.47 -2.67 -0.44
CA PHE A 374 19.94 -2.72 -0.40
C PHE A 374 20.58 -2.62 -1.79
N LYS A 375 20.17 -1.62 -2.55
CA LYS A 375 20.63 -1.46 -3.93
C LYS A 375 22.09 -0.99 -4.01
N ILE A 376 22.76 -1.40 -5.07
CA ILE A 376 24.01 -0.79 -5.50
C ILE A 376 23.62 0.44 -6.35
N PRO A 377 24.21 1.63 -6.08
CA PRO A 377 23.90 2.82 -6.88
C PRO A 377 24.16 2.60 -8.38
N ARG A 378 23.18 2.86 -9.22
CA ARG A 378 23.18 2.67 -10.67
C ARG A 378 22.67 3.92 -11.38
N PRO A 379 23.50 5.00 -11.47
CA PRO A 379 23.11 6.24 -12.15
C PRO A 379 22.72 6.05 -13.61
N ASP A 380 23.32 5.09 -14.30
CA ASP A 380 22.93 4.68 -15.66
C ASP A 380 21.47 4.24 -15.77
N ILE A 381 20.97 3.50 -14.77
CA ILE A 381 19.55 3.15 -14.66
C ILE A 381 18.71 4.39 -14.35
N SER A 382 19.20 5.27 -13.46
CA SER A 382 18.50 6.51 -13.11
C SER A 382 18.32 7.44 -14.31
N ILE A 383 19.33 7.55 -15.18
CA ILE A 383 19.25 8.33 -16.43
C ILE A 383 18.17 7.74 -17.36
N LYS A 384 18.16 6.43 -17.53
CA LYS A 384 17.31 5.76 -18.53
C LYS A 384 15.85 5.62 -18.08
N TYR A 385 15.61 5.43 -16.77
CA TYR A 385 14.30 5.06 -16.22
C TYR A 385 13.78 6.03 -15.16
N ASP A 386 14.44 7.17 -14.95
CA ASP A 386 14.07 8.20 -13.97
C ASP A 386 13.89 7.63 -12.55
N THR A 387 14.86 6.81 -12.11
CA THR A 387 14.84 6.24 -10.77
C THR A 387 15.69 7.09 -9.80
N PRO A 388 15.42 7.08 -8.48
CA PRO A 388 16.20 7.81 -7.50
C PRO A 388 17.67 7.41 -7.51
N ASN A 389 18.54 8.38 -7.24
CA ASN A 389 19.99 8.20 -7.19
C ASN A 389 20.56 8.73 -5.87
N ALA A 390 21.16 7.84 -5.08
CA ALA A 390 21.72 8.17 -3.77
C ALA A 390 22.80 9.28 -3.82
N CYS A 391 23.56 9.42 -4.94
CA CYS A 391 24.59 10.44 -5.06
C CYS A 391 23.98 11.86 -5.07
N VAL A 392 22.97 12.08 -5.91
CA VAL A 392 22.37 13.42 -6.08
C VAL A 392 21.45 13.81 -4.90
N GLN A 393 21.08 12.87 -4.03
CA GLN A 393 20.39 13.21 -2.78
C GLN A 393 21.25 14.01 -1.80
N CYS A 394 22.58 13.95 -1.93
CA CYS A 394 23.53 14.65 -1.05
C CYS A 394 24.36 15.69 -1.82
N HIS A 395 24.56 15.49 -3.12
CA HIS A 395 25.35 16.40 -3.96
C HIS A 395 24.44 17.37 -4.71
N ASP A 396 23.98 18.42 -4.02
CA ASP A 396 23.08 19.42 -4.55
C ASP A 396 23.61 20.03 -5.87
N GLY A 397 22.71 20.16 -6.86
CA GLY A 397 23.02 20.72 -8.18
C GLY A 397 23.84 19.80 -9.10
N LYS A 398 24.09 18.55 -8.70
CA LYS A 398 24.68 17.52 -9.57
C LYS A 398 23.59 16.71 -10.26
N THR A 399 23.93 16.13 -11.43
CA THR A 399 23.01 15.33 -12.25
C THR A 399 23.33 13.84 -12.17
N ASN A 400 22.45 13.00 -12.71
CA ASN A 400 22.68 11.56 -12.81
C ASN A 400 23.88 11.24 -13.73
N GLU A 401 24.11 12.02 -14.81
CA GLU A 401 25.24 11.88 -15.70
C GLU A 401 26.56 12.20 -14.99
N TRP A 402 26.58 13.20 -14.09
CA TRP A 402 27.73 13.44 -13.24
C TRP A 402 28.03 12.25 -12.33
N ALA A 403 26.98 11.66 -11.71
CA ALA A 403 27.14 10.50 -10.85
C ALA A 403 27.65 9.27 -11.63
N GLU A 404 27.10 9.02 -12.84
CA GLU A 404 27.54 7.94 -13.72
C GLU A 404 29.02 8.10 -14.07
N SER A 405 29.42 9.25 -14.62
CA SER A 405 30.82 9.51 -15.00
C SER A 405 31.77 9.46 -13.80
N THR A 406 31.31 9.81 -12.61
CA THR A 406 32.08 9.73 -11.37
C THR A 406 32.30 8.30 -10.93
N LEU A 407 31.23 7.47 -10.91
CA LEU A 407 31.35 6.04 -10.57
C LEU A 407 32.18 5.27 -11.60
N GLU A 408 32.06 5.61 -12.90
CA GLU A 408 32.87 5.00 -13.94
C GLU A 408 34.37 5.28 -13.74
N LYS A 409 34.73 6.49 -13.33
CA LYS A 409 36.12 6.84 -12.96
C LYS A 409 36.62 6.08 -11.73
N TRP A 410 35.75 5.80 -10.78
CA TRP A 410 36.14 5.15 -9.51
C TRP A 410 36.23 3.64 -9.62
N HIS A 411 35.28 3.02 -10.32
CA HIS A 411 35.05 1.58 -10.32
C HIS A 411 35.02 0.93 -11.71
N GLY A 412 35.20 1.71 -12.77
CA GLY A 412 35.00 1.26 -14.15
C GLY A 412 33.52 1.29 -14.55
N LYS A 413 33.24 0.84 -15.77
CA LYS A 413 31.89 0.79 -16.30
C LYS A 413 31.00 -0.08 -15.44
N ALA A 414 29.77 0.37 -15.26
CA ALA A 414 28.75 -0.41 -14.60
C ALA A 414 28.58 -1.79 -15.30
N PRO A 415 28.36 -2.88 -14.54
CA PRO A 415 28.10 -4.18 -15.15
C PRO A 415 26.88 -4.11 -16.09
N GLU A 416 26.95 -4.84 -17.21
CA GLU A 416 25.79 -4.97 -18.08
C GLU A 416 24.64 -5.65 -17.33
N LEU A 417 23.44 -5.19 -17.64
CA LEU A 417 22.23 -5.79 -17.09
C LEU A 417 22.02 -7.18 -17.71
N SER A 418 21.69 -8.15 -16.90
CA SER A 418 21.18 -9.42 -17.40
C SER A 418 19.87 -9.22 -18.19
N ALA A 419 19.52 -10.16 -19.04
CA ALA A 419 18.28 -10.11 -19.80
C ALA A 419 17.05 -9.99 -18.87
N SER A 420 17.05 -10.65 -17.72
CA SER A 420 15.99 -10.57 -16.72
C SER A 420 15.93 -9.21 -16.03
N GLU A 421 17.07 -8.63 -15.64
CA GLU A 421 17.10 -7.29 -15.05
C GLU A 421 16.59 -6.24 -16.04
N HIS A 422 17.03 -6.31 -17.30
CA HIS A 422 16.54 -5.42 -18.34
C HIS A 422 15.01 -5.57 -18.55
N SER A 423 14.53 -6.79 -18.68
CA SER A 423 13.10 -7.07 -18.86
C SER A 423 12.26 -6.58 -17.68
N MET A 424 12.78 -6.70 -16.44
CA MET A 424 12.09 -6.21 -15.24
C MET A 424 12.00 -4.68 -15.22
N LEU A 425 13.07 -3.98 -15.59
CA LEU A 425 13.09 -2.52 -15.69
C LEU A 425 12.08 -2.00 -16.72
N GLU A 426 12.05 -2.60 -17.92
CA GLU A 426 11.08 -2.25 -18.95
C GLU A 426 9.63 -2.51 -18.49
N LEU A 427 9.37 -3.67 -17.86
CA LEU A 427 8.06 -4.07 -17.39
C LEU A 427 7.53 -3.13 -16.28
N ARG A 428 8.37 -2.79 -15.31
CA ARG A 428 8.05 -1.84 -14.22
C ARG A 428 7.92 -0.40 -14.73
N SER A 429 8.53 -0.08 -15.86
CA SER A 429 8.33 1.20 -16.56
C SER A 429 7.08 1.20 -17.45
N LEU A 430 6.22 0.18 -17.36
CA LEU A 430 5.02 -0.02 -18.17
C LEU A 430 5.31 -0.09 -19.68
N LYS A 431 6.53 -0.46 -20.07
CA LYS A 431 6.89 -0.68 -21.46
C LYS A 431 6.59 -2.13 -21.86
N ALA A 432 6.21 -2.31 -23.12
CA ALA A 432 5.97 -3.65 -23.65
C ALA A 432 7.27 -4.43 -23.79
N ILE A 433 7.26 -5.68 -23.32
CA ILE A 433 8.32 -6.65 -23.56
C ILE A 433 7.76 -7.83 -24.37
N SER A 434 8.63 -8.56 -25.08
CA SER A 434 8.18 -9.73 -25.82
C SER A 434 7.69 -10.83 -24.86
N GLN A 435 6.75 -11.64 -25.33
CA GLN A 435 6.25 -12.80 -24.57
C GLN A 435 7.39 -13.70 -24.10
N ASN A 436 8.37 -14.01 -24.95
CA ASN A 436 9.51 -14.84 -24.60
C ASN A 436 10.36 -14.23 -23.48
N ALA A 437 10.62 -12.92 -23.55
CA ALA A 437 11.35 -12.20 -22.49
C ALA A 437 10.59 -12.23 -21.17
N HIS A 438 9.27 -12.04 -21.21
CA HIS A 438 8.42 -12.09 -20.03
C HIS A 438 8.40 -13.50 -19.39
N MET A 439 8.23 -14.53 -20.20
CA MET A 439 8.27 -15.93 -19.73
C MET A 439 9.63 -16.33 -19.17
N SER A 440 10.72 -15.88 -19.81
CA SER A 440 12.08 -16.08 -19.30
C SER A 440 12.30 -15.42 -17.95
N LEU A 441 11.79 -14.19 -17.79
CA LEU A 441 11.84 -13.43 -16.54
C LEU A 441 11.14 -14.18 -15.38
N ILE A 442 9.91 -14.66 -15.59
CA ILE A 442 9.15 -15.41 -14.57
C ILE A 442 9.87 -16.72 -14.19
N ASN A 443 10.54 -17.36 -15.12
CA ASN A 443 11.23 -18.64 -14.91
C ASN A 443 12.71 -18.48 -14.53
N ASP A 444 13.20 -17.26 -14.33
CA ASP A 444 14.56 -17.04 -13.85
C ASP A 444 14.65 -17.25 -12.34
N PHE A 445 15.13 -18.42 -11.92
CA PHE A 445 15.31 -18.79 -10.51
C PHE A 445 16.47 -18.05 -9.83
N SER A 446 17.25 -17.26 -10.58
CA SER A 446 18.23 -16.34 -9.99
C SER A 446 17.57 -15.15 -9.30
N LEU A 447 16.34 -14.79 -9.71
CA LEU A 447 15.52 -13.74 -9.10
C LEU A 447 14.85 -14.22 -7.81
N ASN A 448 14.44 -13.29 -6.98
CA ASN A 448 13.67 -13.58 -5.77
C ASN A 448 12.22 -13.96 -6.11
N GLU A 449 11.58 -14.64 -5.17
CA GLU A 449 10.18 -15.05 -5.32
C GLU A 449 9.25 -13.87 -5.63
N ILE A 450 9.41 -12.73 -4.94
CA ILE A 450 8.56 -11.57 -5.11
C ILE A 450 8.73 -10.91 -6.49
N ASP A 451 9.94 -10.89 -7.05
CA ASP A 451 10.19 -10.37 -8.40
C ASP A 451 9.46 -11.20 -9.45
N ARG A 452 9.57 -12.53 -9.34
CA ARG A 452 8.90 -13.47 -10.23
C ARG A 452 7.37 -13.42 -10.08
N ALA A 453 6.86 -13.33 -8.86
CA ALA A 453 5.44 -13.17 -8.57
C ALA A 453 4.90 -11.85 -9.14
N SER A 454 5.67 -10.77 -9.04
CA SER A 454 5.33 -9.48 -9.65
C SER A 454 5.27 -9.57 -11.17
N ALA A 455 6.22 -10.27 -11.79
CA ALA A 455 6.21 -10.50 -13.23
C ALA A 455 4.95 -11.30 -13.68
N ILE A 456 4.51 -12.28 -12.90
CA ILE A 456 3.22 -12.98 -13.17
C ILE A 456 2.05 -11.99 -13.10
N ALA A 457 2.03 -11.11 -12.10
CA ALA A 457 0.96 -10.11 -11.96
C ALA A 457 0.86 -9.15 -13.17
N TYR A 458 1.96 -8.93 -13.89
CA TYR A 458 2.03 -8.09 -15.08
C TYR A 458 1.72 -8.79 -16.40
N LEU A 459 1.38 -10.06 -16.41
CA LEU A 459 1.12 -10.82 -17.65
C LEU A 459 0.09 -10.16 -18.58
N GLY A 460 -0.92 -9.50 -18.02
CA GLY A 460 -1.90 -8.73 -18.77
C GLY A 460 -1.29 -7.63 -19.66
N ASN A 461 -0.14 -7.09 -19.31
CA ASN A 461 0.51 -6.00 -20.02
C ASN A 461 1.31 -6.48 -21.26
N SER A 462 1.69 -7.75 -21.33
CA SER A 462 2.46 -8.30 -22.44
C SER A 462 1.63 -9.04 -23.49
N GLY A 463 0.33 -9.28 -23.21
CA GLY A 463 -0.51 -10.12 -24.06
C GLY A 463 -0.01 -11.57 -24.17
N ALA A 464 0.73 -12.05 -23.17
CA ALA A 464 1.33 -13.38 -23.17
C ALA A 464 0.26 -14.47 -23.15
N GLU A 465 0.30 -15.38 -24.12
CA GLU A 465 -0.50 -16.60 -24.13
C GLU A 465 0.09 -17.60 -23.14
N LEU A 466 -0.76 -18.12 -22.25
CA LEU A 466 -0.39 -19.08 -21.23
C LEU A 466 -0.75 -20.49 -21.69
N ASN A 467 0.21 -21.39 -21.69
CA ASN A 467 -0.06 -22.80 -21.94
C ASN A 467 -0.26 -23.61 -20.65
N ASP A 468 -0.98 -24.72 -20.76
CA ASP A 468 -1.31 -25.63 -19.64
C ASP A 468 -0.10 -26.03 -18.77
N ALA A 469 1.03 -26.35 -19.40
CA ALA A 469 2.22 -26.80 -18.67
C ALA A 469 2.78 -25.70 -17.77
N THR A 470 2.84 -24.47 -18.28
CA THR A 470 3.30 -23.30 -17.56
C THR A 470 2.37 -22.99 -16.39
N VAL A 471 1.06 -22.89 -16.64
CA VAL A 471 0.06 -22.63 -15.58
C VAL A 471 0.15 -23.73 -14.51
N LYS A 472 0.21 -25.00 -14.90
CA LYS A 472 0.36 -26.13 -13.99
C LYS A 472 1.62 -26.04 -13.14
N SER A 473 2.74 -25.54 -13.67
CA SER A 473 3.98 -25.38 -12.91
C SER A 473 3.82 -24.31 -11.81
N TRP A 474 3.15 -23.21 -12.10
CA TRP A 474 2.97 -22.10 -11.15
C TRP A 474 1.91 -22.39 -10.08
N VAL A 475 0.79 -23.04 -10.43
CA VAL A 475 -0.23 -23.42 -9.45
C VAL A 475 0.27 -24.51 -8.48
N ASN A 476 1.28 -25.31 -8.89
CA ASN A 476 1.95 -26.30 -8.05
C ASN A 476 3.26 -25.81 -7.43
N SER A 477 3.60 -24.54 -7.58
CA SER A 477 4.85 -24.00 -7.07
C SER A 477 4.97 -24.21 -5.55
N PRO A 478 6.13 -24.62 -5.02
CA PRO A 478 6.37 -24.61 -3.57
C PRO A 478 6.36 -23.20 -2.99
N LEU A 479 6.59 -22.19 -3.83
CA LEU A 479 6.70 -20.78 -3.46
C LEU A 479 5.30 -20.14 -3.37
N PRO A 480 4.88 -19.67 -2.18
CA PRO A 480 3.51 -19.21 -1.96
C PRO A 480 3.13 -17.94 -2.73
N LEU A 481 4.06 -16.99 -2.94
CA LEU A 481 3.77 -15.79 -3.71
C LEU A 481 3.56 -16.09 -5.20
N ILE A 482 4.21 -17.11 -5.75
CA ILE A 482 3.95 -17.57 -7.13
C ILE A 482 2.53 -18.11 -7.25
N ARG A 483 2.09 -18.97 -6.31
CA ARG A 483 0.71 -19.48 -6.31
C ARG A 483 -0.32 -18.36 -6.12
N LEU A 484 -0.03 -17.40 -5.26
CA LEU A 484 -0.88 -16.23 -5.07
C LEU A 484 -0.95 -15.37 -6.35
N ALA A 485 0.17 -15.14 -7.01
CA ALA A 485 0.23 -14.34 -8.22
C ALA A 485 -0.59 -14.96 -9.35
N ILE A 486 -0.40 -16.25 -9.63
CA ILE A 486 -1.20 -16.93 -10.66
C ILE A 486 -2.69 -16.99 -10.25
N ALA A 487 -3.02 -17.16 -8.97
CA ALA A 487 -4.40 -17.13 -8.50
C ALA A 487 -5.08 -15.76 -8.76
N LYS A 488 -4.35 -14.66 -8.67
CA LYS A 488 -4.86 -13.29 -8.93
C LYS A 488 -5.12 -13.03 -10.41
N VAL A 489 -4.36 -13.60 -11.34
CA VAL A 489 -4.45 -13.32 -12.80
C VAL A 489 -5.28 -14.33 -13.58
N GLY A 490 -6.10 -15.12 -12.91
CA GLY A 490 -6.94 -16.15 -13.54
C GLY A 490 -7.87 -15.67 -14.65
N PHE A 491 -8.23 -14.39 -14.64
CA PHE A 491 -9.02 -13.77 -15.69
C PHE A 491 -8.34 -13.77 -17.07
N LEU A 492 -7.02 -13.96 -17.13
CA LEU A 492 -6.26 -14.10 -18.38
C LEU A 492 -6.41 -15.49 -19.03
N LEU A 493 -6.93 -16.49 -18.29
CA LEU A 493 -7.11 -17.83 -18.78
C LEU A 493 -8.52 -18.03 -19.34
N PRO A 494 -8.67 -18.77 -20.45
CA PRO A 494 -9.97 -19.28 -20.87
C PRO A 494 -10.65 -20.04 -19.72
N GLU A 495 -11.98 -19.98 -19.64
CA GLU A 495 -12.74 -20.57 -18.53
C GLU A 495 -12.44 -22.06 -18.32
N ALA A 496 -12.41 -22.84 -19.39
CA ALA A 496 -12.13 -24.28 -19.32
C ALA A 496 -10.74 -24.59 -18.71
N GLU A 497 -9.73 -23.83 -19.06
CA GLU A 497 -8.38 -23.99 -18.54
C GLU A 497 -8.29 -23.49 -17.08
N ARG A 498 -8.96 -22.38 -16.76
CA ARG A 498 -9.06 -21.87 -15.42
C ARG A 498 -9.72 -22.87 -14.47
N LEU A 499 -10.85 -23.47 -14.86
CA LEU A 499 -11.53 -24.53 -14.12
C LEU A 499 -10.62 -25.76 -13.87
N LYS A 500 -9.91 -26.19 -14.89
CA LYS A 500 -8.98 -27.33 -14.81
C LYS A 500 -7.81 -27.06 -13.87
N SER A 501 -7.18 -25.88 -13.96
CA SER A 501 -5.94 -25.57 -13.28
C SER A 501 -6.16 -25.04 -11.86
N TYR A 502 -7.25 -24.27 -11.61
CA TYR A 502 -7.46 -23.59 -10.32
C TYR A 502 -8.16 -24.45 -9.25
N LYS A 503 -8.72 -25.61 -9.61
CA LYS A 503 -9.38 -26.50 -8.64
C LYS A 503 -8.51 -26.83 -7.43
N GLN A 504 -7.18 -26.95 -7.60
CA GLN A 504 -6.27 -27.21 -6.51
C GLN A 504 -5.94 -25.99 -5.67
N LEU A 505 -6.02 -24.76 -6.24
CA LEU A 505 -5.82 -23.53 -5.49
C LEU A 505 -6.98 -23.25 -4.52
N LEU A 506 -8.17 -23.81 -4.78
CA LEU A 506 -9.33 -23.73 -3.87
C LEU A 506 -9.12 -24.52 -2.57
N THR A 507 -8.15 -25.42 -2.54
CA THR A 507 -7.77 -26.22 -1.35
C THR A 507 -6.33 -25.93 -0.91
N ASP A 508 -5.75 -24.82 -1.38
CA ASP A 508 -4.41 -24.40 -0.93
C ASP A 508 -4.41 -24.19 0.59
N LYS A 509 -3.28 -24.49 1.22
CA LYS A 509 -3.12 -24.29 2.66
C LYS A 509 -3.26 -22.83 3.08
N LEU A 510 -3.02 -21.87 2.17
CA LEU A 510 -3.02 -20.42 2.43
C LEU A 510 -4.32 -19.76 1.95
N LYS A 511 -4.99 -19.05 2.86
CA LYS A 511 -6.28 -18.39 2.59
C LYS A 511 -6.18 -17.36 1.46
N SER A 512 -5.09 -16.57 1.37
CA SER A 512 -4.93 -15.59 0.31
C SER A 512 -4.96 -16.22 -1.09
N VAL A 513 -4.40 -17.41 -1.24
CA VAL A 513 -4.43 -18.18 -2.50
C VAL A 513 -5.85 -18.69 -2.78
N ARG A 514 -6.53 -19.28 -1.78
CA ARG A 514 -7.91 -19.76 -1.93
C ARG A 514 -8.88 -18.62 -2.29
N VAL A 515 -8.78 -17.49 -1.60
CA VAL A 515 -9.60 -16.29 -1.84
C VAL A 515 -9.38 -15.74 -3.25
N ALA A 516 -8.13 -15.63 -3.71
CA ALA A 516 -7.81 -15.16 -5.05
C ALA A 516 -8.32 -16.14 -6.14
N ALA A 517 -8.21 -17.44 -5.92
CA ALA A 517 -8.77 -18.45 -6.81
C ALA A 517 -10.31 -18.39 -6.85
N ALA A 518 -10.95 -18.27 -5.70
CA ALA A 518 -12.40 -18.14 -5.60
C ALA A 518 -12.93 -16.89 -6.32
N GLN A 519 -12.21 -15.76 -6.25
CA GLN A 519 -12.56 -14.54 -6.99
C GLN A 519 -12.68 -14.82 -8.50
N ASN A 520 -11.77 -15.59 -9.05
CA ASN A 520 -11.72 -15.94 -10.48
C ASN A 520 -12.67 -17.09 -10.88
N LEU A 521 -13.20 -17.84 -9.92
CA LEU A 521 -14.11 -18.97 -10.14
C LEU A 521 -15.53 -18.72 -9.61
N SER A 522 -15.81 -17.55 -9.06
CA SER A 522 -17.10 -17.26 -8.41
C SER A 522 -18.32 -17.26 -9.34
N GLN A 523 -18.10 -17.19 -10.66
CA GLN A 523 -19.17 -17.28 -11.67
C GLN A 523 -19.47 -18.70 -12.14
N THR A 524 -18.62 -19.67 -11.80
CA THR A 524 -18.79 -21.03 -12.32
C THR A 524 -19.95 -21.76 -11.65
N THR A 525 -20.65 -22.55 -12.43
CA THR A 525 -21.67 -23.52 -11.96
C THR A 525 -21.07 -24.90 -11.69
N ALA A 526 -19.79 -25.10 -12.00
CA ALA A 526 -19.11 -26.38 -11.79
C ALA A 526 -18.98 -26.70 -10.29
N GLN A 527 -19.25 -27.97 -9.93
CA GLN A 527 -19.04 -28.47 -8.58
C GLN A 527 -17.54 -28.78 -8.39
N LEU A 528 -16.83 -27.87 -7.73
CA LEU A 528 -15.40 -28.03 -7.45
C LEU A 528 -15.17 -28.21 -5.95
N ASN A 529 -14.27 -29.12 -5.59
CA ASN A 529 -13.86 -29.32 -4.19
C ASN A 529 -13.24 -28.01 -3.65
N GLY A 530 -13.68 -27.61 -2.46
CA GLY A 530 -13.20 -26.40 -1.79
C GLY A 530 -13.85 -25.08 -2.27
N LEU A 531 -14.58 -25.05 -3.41
CA LEU A 531 -15.13 -23.80 -3.96
C LEU A 531 -16.07 -23.09 -2.99
N ASN A 532 -17.03 -23.80 -2.42
CA ASN A 532 -17.99 -23.20 -1.48
C ASN A 532 -17.30 -22.59 -0.27
N GLN A 533 -16.34 -23.29 0.32
CA GLN A 533 -15.56 -22.79 1.46
C GLN A 533 -14.75 -21.54 1.07
N SER A 534 -14.06 -21.58 -0.07
CA SER A 534 -13.27 -20.45 -0.55
C SER A 534 -14.12 -19.22 -0.91
N ILE A 535 -15.37 -19.42 -1.38
CA ILE A 535 -16.33 -18.33 -1.59
C ILE A 535 -16.81 -17.74 -0.26
N ILE A 536 -16.99 -18.54 0.79
CA ILE A 536 -17.30 -18.04 2.14
C ILE A 536 -16.13 -17.19 2.66
N GLU A 537 -14.89 -17.67 2.50
CA GLU A 537 -13.69 -16.91 2.88
C GLU A 537 -13.58 -15.60 2.09
N LEU A 538 -13.86 -15.61 0.79
CA LEU A 538 -13.90 -14.41 -0.06
C LEU A 538 -14.98 -13.41 0.41
N ALA A 539 -16.18 -13.90 0.68
CA ALA A 539 -17.27 -13.06 1.18
C ALA A 539 -16.91 -12.41 2.52
N HIS A 540 -16.28 -13.17 3.42
CA HIS A 540 -15.79 -12.65 4.70
C HIS A 540 -14.70 -11.59 4.51
N ALA A 541 -13.70 -11.85 3.66
CA ALA A 541 -12.63 -10.90 3.34
C ALA A 541 -13.19 -9.59 2.75
N ASN A 542 -14.21 -9.67 1.89
CA ASN A 542 -14.88 -8.48 1.38
C ASN A 542 -15.61 -7.72 2.50
N THR A 543 -16.33 -8.43 3.40
CA THR A 543 -17.10 -7.83 4.51
C THR A 543 -16.19 -7.06 5.46
N VAL A 544 -15.01 -7.59 5.80
CA VAL A 544 -14.02 -6.92 6.66
C VAL A 544 -13.62 -5.54 6.10
N ASN A 545 -13.75 -5.32 4.80
CA ASN A 545 -13.35 -4.09 4.11
C ASN A 545 -14.53 -3.17 3.73
N THR A 546 -15.79 -3.49 4.12
CA THR A 546 -16.98 -2.71 3.71
C THR A 546 -17.13 -1.35 4.40
N TRP A 547 -16.27 -1.01 5.34
CA TRP A 547 -16.18 0.32 5.94
C TRP A 547 -15.68 1.41 4.95
N ARG A 548 -15.25 1.01 3.75
CA ARG A 548 -14.84 1.88 2.63
C ARG A 548 -15.39 1.38 1.29
N GLY A 549 -15.28 2.21 0.26
CA GLY A 549 -15.86 1.95 -1.05
C GLY A 549 -15.38 0.66 -1.72
N GLU A 550 -14.09 0.35 -1.65
CA GLU A 550 -13.49 -0.84 -2.31
C GLU A 550 -14.10 -2.15 -1.82
N GLY A 551 -14.31 -2.30 -0.50
CA GLY A 551 -14.92 -3.50 0.06
C GLY A 551 -16.35 -3.72 -0.46
N ASN A 552 -17.10 -2.62 -0.61
CA ASN A 552 -18.47 -2.66 -1.15
C ASN A 552 -18.50 -2.98 -2.66
N ILE A 553 -17.54 -2.49 -3.45
CA ILE A 553 -17.39 -2.90 -4.86
C ILE A 553 -17.10 -4.40 -4.95
N ASN A 554 -16.17 -4.92 -4.15
CA ASN A 554 -15.84 -6.34 -4.14
C ASN A 554 -17.04 -7.21 -3.74
N GLN A 555 -17.84 -6.75 -2.77
CA GLN A 555 -19.08 -7.42 -2.38
C GLN A 555 -20.12 -7.39 -3.51
N SER A 556 -20.24 -6.26 -4.22
CA SER A 556 -21.10 -6.12 -5.39
C SER A 556 -20.69 -7.08 -6.52
N LEU A 557 -19.39 -7.20 -6.82
CA LEU A 557 -18.89 -8.14 -7.82
C LEU A 557 -19.20 -9.59 -7.44
N LEU A 558 -19.05 -9.96 -6.18
CA LEU A 558 -19.43 -11.30 -5.70
C LEU A 558 -20.93 -11.57 -5.83
N ALA A 559 -21.76 -10.57 -5.54
CA ALA A 559 -23.21 -10.66 -5.72
C ALA A 559 -23.58 -10.82 -7.20
N LEU A 560 -22.99 -10.04 -8.10
CA LEU A 560 -23.19 -10.18 -9.55
C LEU A 560 -22.79 -11.57 -10.06
N ASN A 561 -21.66 -12.09 -9.57
CA ASN A 561 -21.20 -13.44 -9.94
C ASN A 561 -22.16 -14.53 -9.49
N LYS A 562 -22.95 -14.28 -8.42
CA LYS A 562 -24.04 -15.15 -7.95
C LYS A 562 -25.41 -14.82 -8.58
N GLN A 563 -25.45 -13.91 -9.57
CA GLN A 563 -26.68 -13.40 -10.19
C GLN A 563 -27.61 -12.66 -9.21
N ASP A 564 -27.12 -12.25 -8.04
CA ASP A 564 -27.85 -11.42 -7.08
C ASP A 564 -27.68 -9.92 -7.41
N ILE A 565 -28.45 -9.47 -8.42
CA ILE A 565 -28.40 -8.09 -8.88
C ILE A 565 -28.84 -7.09 -7.80
N ASN A 566 -29.83 -7.46 -6.98
CA ASN A 566 -30.30 -6.60 -5.91
C ASN A 566 -29.25 -6.44 -4.79
N GLY A 567 -28.58 -7.52 -4.44
CA GLY A 567 -27.44 -7.50 -3.51
C GLY A 567 -26.29 -6.64 -4.02
N ALA A 568 -26.01 -6.72 -5.34
CA ALA A 568 -24.97 -5.89 -5.97
C ALA A 568 -25.31 -4.40 -5.91
N ILE A 569 -26.54 -4.01 -6.25
CA ILE A 569 -27.01 -2.63 -6.14
C ILE A 569 -26.94 -2.14 -4.70
N LYS A 570 -27.42 -2.93 -3.74
CA LYS A 570 -27.37 -2.60 -2.31
C LYS A 570 -25.95 -2.36 -1.83
N SER A 571 -25.01 -3.22 -2.23
CA SER A 571 -23.59 -3.07 -1.88
C SER A 571 -22.99 -1.77 -2.43
N LEU A 572 -23.25 -1.42 -3.69
CA LEU A 572 -22.74 -0.17 -4.28
C LEU A 572 -23.37 1.08 -3.65
N GLN A 573 -24.68 1.03 -3.35
CA GLN A 573 -25.35 2.13 -2.63
C GLN A 573 -24.74 2.32 -1.23
N LYS A 574 -24.38 1.21 -0.56
CA LYS A 574 -23.67 1.23 0.71
C LYS A 574 -22.27 1.83 0.56
N GLY A 575 -21.56 1.46 -0.51
CA GLY A 575 -20.26 2.04 -0.86
C GLY A 575 -20.33 3.56 -1.02
N ILE A 576 -21.37 4.07 -1.69
CA ILE A 576 -21.61 5.51 -1.83
C ILE A 576 -21.91 6.18 -0.48
N SER A 577 -22.66 5.49 0.42
CA SER A 577 -22.97 6.03 1.75
C SER A 577 -21.70 6.18 2.61
N VAL A 578 -20.87 5.14 2.69
CA VAL A 578 -19.69 5.14 3.55
C VAL A 578 -18.50 5.90 2.97
N ASP A 579 -18.43 6.03 1.64
CA ASP A 579 -17.31 6.63 0.91
C ASP A 579 -17.85 7.47 -0.27
N PRO A 580 -18.49 8.62 0.01
CA PRO A 580 -19.25 9.40 -0.99
C PRO A 580 -18.37 10.02 -2.07
N TYR A 581 -17.06 10.11 -1.87
CA TYR A 581 -16.11 10.66 -2.84
C TYR A 581 -15.32 9.57 -3.58
N PHE A 582 -15.75 8.30 -3.48
CA PHE A 582 -15.20 7.20 -4.26
C PHE A 582 -16.01 6.99 -5.55
N ASP A 583 -15.55 7.59 -6.63
CA ASP A 583 -16.19 7.66 -7.94
C ASP A 583 -16.53 6.29 -8.55
N ALA A 584 -15.69 5.28 -8.34
CA ALA A 584 -15.89 3.93 -8.84
C ALA A 584 -17.21 3.30 -8.37
N SER A 585 -17.73 3.65 -7.19
CA SER A 585 -19.02 3.16 -6.71
C SER A 585 -20.17 3.66 -7.58
N TYR A 586 -20.14 4.92 -8.01
CA TYR A 586 -21.15 5.51 -8.89
C TYR A 586 -21.06 4.94 -10.32
N VAL A 587 -19.85 4.80 -10.85
CA VAL A 587 -19.63 4.25 -12.19
C VAL A 587 -20.17 2.82 -12.28
N ASN A 588 -19.83 1.97 -11.32
CA ASN A 588 -20.31 0.59 -11.29
C ASN A 588 -21.82 0.49 -11.09
N LEU A 589 -22.41 1.33 -10.24
CA LEU A 589 -23.86 1.35 -10.02
C LEU A 589 -24.61 1.81 -11.29
N ALA A 590 -24.08 2.83 -11.96
CA ALA A 590 -24.63 3.32 -13.22
C ALA A 590 -24.56 2.24 -14.33
N ASP A 591 -23.47 1.47 -14.40
CA ASP A 591 -23.35 0.36 -15.36
C ASP A 591 -24.40 -0.74 -15.09
N ILE A 592 -24.64 -1.11 -13.83
CA ILE A 592 -25.72 -2.05 -13.49
C ILE A 592 -27.08 -1.51 -13.95
N TYR A 593 -27.41 -0.25 -13.65
CA TYR A 593 -28.69 0.34 -14.08
C TYR A 593 -28.81 0.41 -15.61
N TYR A 594 -27.71 0.67 -16.31
CA TYR A 594 -27.68 0.63 -17.77
C TYR A 594 -28.03 -0.78 -18.29
N ARG A 595 -27.39 -1.83 -17.78
CA ARG A 595 -27.64 -3.22 -18.17
C ARG A 595 -29.08 -3.65 -17.89
N LEU A 596 -29.72 -3.08 -16.88
CA LEU A 596 -31.13 -3.29 -16.55
C LEU A 596 -32.11 -2.44 -17.39
N GLY A 597 -31.64 -1.60 -18.31
CA GLY A 597 -32.48 -0.67 -19.07
C GLY A 597 -33.06 0.49 -18.24
N GLN A 598 -32.57 0.70 -16.99
CA GLN A 598 -33.06 1.74 -16.09
C GLN A 598 -32.33 3.07 -16.32
N THR A 599 -32.52 3.63 -17.53
CA THR A 599 -31.76 4.82 -17.99
C THR A 599 -31.88 6.02 -17.07
N ALA A 600 -33.06 6.27 -16.49
CA ALA A 600 -33.26 7.39 -15.57
C ALA A 600 -32.42 7.24 -14.29
N LYS A 601 -32.35 6.03 -13.72
CA LYS A 601 -31.50 5.77 -12.52
C LYS A 601 -30.02 5.84 -12.87
N MET A 602 -29.62 5.30 -14.03
CA MET A 602 -28.24 5.43 -14.53
C MET A 602 -27.83 6.91 -14.57
N GLN A 603 -28.62 7.77 -15.23
CA GLN A 603 -28.30 9.18 -15.39
C GLN A 603 -28.30 9.92 -14.03
N SER A 604 -29.29 9.65 -13.17
CA SER A 604 -29.30 10.21 -11.81
C SER A 604 -28.07 9.82 -11.00
N THR A 605 -27.63 8.57 -11.10
CA THR A 605 -26.42 8.08 -10.41
C THR A 605 -25.16 8.80 -10.92
N LEU A 606 -24.98 8.93 -12.23
CA LEU A 606 -23.85 9.66 -12.83
C LEU A 606 -23.84 11.14 -12.43
N ASN A 607 -25.02 11.79 -12.44
CA ASN A 607 -25.14 13.20 -12.02
C ASN A 607 -24.78 13.36 -10.54
N SER A 608 -25.24 12.45 -9.67
CA SER A 608 -24.86 12.44 -8.24
C SER A 608 -23.36 12.27 -8.06
N GLY A 609 -22.74 11.34 -8.81
CA GLY A 609 -21.30 11.14 -8.81
C GLY A 609 -20.52 12.39 -9.25
N LEU A 610 -20.92 13.03 -10.36
CA LEU A 610 -20.28 14.25 -10.86
C LEU A 610 -20.46 15.45 -9.92
N ASN A 611 -21.57 15.51 -9.19
CA ASN A 611 -21.76 16.53 -8.14
C ASN A 611 -20.84 16.29 -6.93
N ALA A 612 -20.62 15.02 -6.55
CA ALA A 612 -19.74 14.66 -5.45
C ALA A 612 -18.26 14.80 -5.84
N VAL A 613 -17.89 14.32 -7.03
CA VAL A 613 -16.51 14.27 -7.52
C VAL A 613 -16.41 14.88 -8.93
N PRO A 614 -16.50 16.21 -9.05
CA PRO A 614 -16.51 16.89 -10.36
C PRO A 614 -15.18 16.75 -11.13
N THR A 615 -14.11 16.35 -10.46
CA THR A 615 -12.79 16.11 -11.04
C THR A 615 -12.51 14.64 -11.37
N SER A 616 -13.53 13.77 -11.38
CA SER A 616 -13.38 12.37 -11.75
C SER A 616 -13.40 12.17 -13.27
N ALA A 617 -12.28 11.81 -13.86
CA ALA A 617 -12.20 11.43 -15.26
C ALA A 617 -13.06 10.19 -15.59
N PRO A 618 -13.10 9.11 -14.77
CA PRO A 618 -14.01 7.98 -14.98
C PRO A 618 -15.50 8.35 -15.00
N LEU A 619 -15.94 9.27 -14.15
CA LEU A 619 -17.35 9.73 -14.15
C LEU A 619 -17.69 10.53 -15.40
N HIS A 620 -16.81 11.46 -15.81
CA HIS A 620 -16.98 12.18 -17.08
C HIS A 620 -17.00 11.22 -18.28
N TYR A 621 -16.12 10.22 -18.28
CA TYR A 621 -16.12 9.17 -19.31
C TYR A 621 -17.45 8.40 -19.34
N ALA A 622 -17.91 7.90 -18.20
CA ALA A 622 -19.17 7.15 -18.09
C ALA A 622 -20.38 7.99 -18.51
N ASN A 623 -20.40 9.28 -18.12
CA ASN A 623 -21.43 10.22 -18.54
C ASN A 623 -21.40 10.49 -20.04
N GLY A 624 -20.23 10.68 -20.64
CA GLY A 624 -20.06 10.80 -22.08
C GLY A 624 -20.63 9.60 -22.83
N MET A 625 -20.34 8.38 -22.35
CA MET A 625 -20.91 7.14 -22.91
C MET A 625 -22.44 7.08 -22.79
N ALA A 626 -23.01 7.51 -21.67
CA ALA A 626 -24.46 7.59 -21.47
C ALA A 626 -25.11 8.60 -22.42
N LEU A 627 -24.48 9.77 -22.61
CA LEU A 627 -24.94 10.82 -23.53
C LEU A 627 -24.89 10.40 -25.00
N ILE A 628 -23.87 9.65 -25.43
CA ILE A 628 -23.85 9.04 -26.79
C ILE A 628 -25.04 8.11 -27.00
N ARG A 629 -25.32 7.25 -26.02
CA ARG A 629 -26.44 6.27 -26.10
C ARG A 629 -27.80 6.96 -26.12
N SER A 630 -27.95 8.11 -25.46
CA SER A 630 -29.18 8.91 -25.49
C SER A 630 -29.28 9.84 -26.70
N GLY A 631 -28.28 9.85 -27.58
CA GLY A 631 -28.26 10.70 -28.80
C GLY A 631 -27.77 12.13 -28.56
N ASN A 632 -27.43 12.52 -27.32
CA ASN A 632 -26.93 13.86 -27.01
C ASN A 632 -25.42 13.97 -27.28
N LYS A 633 -25.05 13.93 -28.56
CA LYS A 633 -23.65 13.95 -28.99
C LYS A 633 -22.86 15.20 -28.56
N PRO A 634 -23.43 16.43 -28.65
CA PRO A 634 -22.68 17.62 -28.21
C PRO A 634 -22.26 17.56 -26.74
N ALA A 635 -23.19 17.23 -25.84
CA ALA A 635 -22.88 17.10 -24.42
C ALA A 635 -21.89 15.93 -24.14
N ALA A 636 -21.92 14.87 -24.94
CA ALA A 636 -20.94 13.79 -24.85
C ALA A 636 -19.52 14.25 -25.19
N VAL A 637 -19.36 15.11 -26.23
CA VAL A 637 -18.05 15.71 -26.56
C VAL A 637 -17.48 16.47 -25.38
N ASP A 638 -18.31 17.29 -24.71
CA ASP A 638 -17.86 18.05 -23.52
C ASP A 638 -17.43 17.11 -22.37
N SER A 639 -18.22 16.06 -22.11
CA SER A 639 -17.89 15.08 -21.08
C SER A 639 -16.57 14.33 -21.38
N PHE A 640 -16.36 13.86 -22.59
CA PHE A 640 -15.10 13.22 -22.99
C PHE A 640 -13.92 14.18 -22.99
N LYS A 641 -14.14 15.47 -23.33
CA LYS A 641 -13.11 16.49 -23.24
C LYS A 641 -12.64 16.70 -21.79
N HIS A 642 -13.59 16.73 -20.84
CA HIS A 642 -13.26 16.81 -19.41
C HIS A 642 -12.46 15.57 -18.97
N ALA A 643 -12.90 14.36 -19.31
CA ALA A 643 -12.17 13.13 -18.98
C ALA A 643 -10.73 13.16 -19.52
N MET A 644 -10.55 13.51 -20.80
CA MET A 644 -9.23 13.65 -21.43
C MET A 644 -8.37 14.73 -20.79
N THR A 645 -8.97 15.83 -20.30
CA THR A 645 -8.22 16.93 -19.67
C THR A 645 -7.75 16.54 -18.27
N LEU A 646 -8.58 15.85 -17.52
CA LEU A 646 -8.29 15.39 -16.15
C LEU A 646 -7.21 14.29 -16.14
N GLU A 647 -7.23 13.40 -17.13
CA GLU A 647 -6.20 12.37 -17.33
C GLU A 647 -5.55 12.53 -18.71
N SER A 648 -4.65 13.50 -18.82
CA SER A 648 -4.07 13.94 -20.10
C SER A 648 -3.16 12.91 -20.80
N ASN A 649 -2.79 11.81 -20.12
CA ASN A 649 -2.01 10.71 -20.69
C ASN A 649 -2.86 9.47 -21.02
N ASN A 650 -4.17 9.51 -20.77
CA ASN A 650 -5.07 8.38 -21.04
C ASN A 650 -5.49 8.34 -22.50
N VAL A 651 -4.89 7.41 -23.26
CA VAL A 651 -5.13 7.23 -24.70
C VAL A 651 -6.60 6.92 -25.01
N GLN A 652 -7.29 6.17 -24.14
CA GLN A 652 -8.69 5.79 -24.35
C GLN A 652 -9.63 7.00 -24.26
N TYR A 653 -9.39 7.91 -23.30
CA TYR A 653 -10.19 9.13 -23.17
C TYR A 653 -9.96 10.07 -24.35
N ALA A 654 -8.72 10.21 -24.79
CA ALA A 654 -8.38 10.97 -25.98
C ALA A 654 -9.06 10.37 -27.24
N TYR A 655 -8.98 9.06 -27.42
CA TYR A 655 -9.59 8.36 -28.54
C TYR A 655 -11.10 8.64 -28.64
N LEU A 656 -11.83 8.51 -27.53
CA LEU A 656 -13.27 8.73 -27.52
C LEU A 656 -13.64 10.21 -27.68
N TYR A 657 -12.86 11.13 -27.12
CA TYR A 657 -13.07 12.55 -27.36
C TYR A 657 -12.99 12.87 -28.86
N PHE A 658 -11.95 12.45 -29.55
CA PHE A 658 -11.80 12.74 -30.99
C PHE A 658 -12.84 12.04 -31.84
N LEU A 659 -13.22 10.81 -31.48
CA LEU A 659 -14.29 10.08 -32.17
C LEU A 659 -15.66 10.78 -31.99
N ALA A 660 -15.96 11.23 -30.77
CA ALA A 660 -17.19 11.99 -30.50
C ALA A 660 -17.20 13.34 -31.21
N LEU A 661 -16.08 14.04 -31.26
CA LEU A 661 -15.93 15.30 -31.99
C LEU A 661 -16.18 15.12 -33.49
N ASP A 662 -15.68 14.06 -34.10
CA ASP A 662 -16.00 13.69 -35.49
C ASP A 662 -17.49 13.42 -35.67
N SER A 663 -18.17 12.84 -34.69
CA SER A 663 -19.59 12.47 -34.79
C SER A 663 -20.56 13.64 -34.86
N ILE A 664 -20.12 14.87 -34.51
CA ILE A 664 -20.88 16.14 -34.62
C ILE A 664 -20.45 16.96 -35.84
N ALA A 665 -19.93 16.32 -36.87
CA ALA A 665 -19.42 16.92 -38.09
C ALA A 665 -18.21 17.87 -37.92
N SER A 666 -17.47 17.72 -36.85
CA SER A 666 -16.25 18.51 -36.53
C SER A 666 -14.95 17.75 -36.85
N THR A 667 -14.96 16.95 -37.94
CA THR A 667 -13.79 16.13 -38.35
C THR A 667 -12.53 16.96 -38.58
N ALA A 668 -12.66 18.16 -39.18
CA ALA A 668 -11.52 19.05 -39.38
C ALA A 668 -10.89 19.53 -38.09
N GLN A 669 -11.72 19.85 -37.09
CA GLN A 669 -11.30 20.22 -35.76
C GLN A 669 -10.61 19.01 -35.07
N ALA A 670 -11.21 17.82 -35.17
CA ALA A 670 -10.62 16.60 -34.58
C ALA A 670 -9.21 16.32 -35.16
N VAL A 671 -9.01 16.49 -36.47
CA VAL A 671 -7.68 16.36 -37.09
C VAL A 671 -6.71 17.42 -36.58
N SER A 672 -7.15 18.67 -36.49
CA SER A 672 -6.30 19.78 -36.05
C SER A 672 -5.84 19.60 -34.59
N GLU A 673 -6.77 19.32 -33.67
CA GLU A 673 -6.44 19.12 -32.25
C GLU A 673 -5.64 17.84 -32.02
N LEU A 674 -5.95 16.74 -32.73
CA LEU A 674 -5.19 15.49 -32.59
C LEU A 674 -3.72 15.65 -33.04
N LYS A 675 -3.47 16.41 -34.13
CA LYS A 675 -2.09 16.73 -34.53
C LYS A 675 -1.30 17.43 -33.44
N LEU A 676 -1.94 18.34 -32.72
CA LEU A 676 -1.28 19.08 -31.61
C LEU A 676 -1.02 18.23 -30.38
N LYS A 677 -1.87 17.24 -30.14
CA LYS A 677 -1.87 16.49 -28.88
C LYS A 677 -1.26 15.09 -28.96
N ILE A 678 -1.13 14.50 -30.14
CA ILE A 678 -0.75 13.08 -30.31
C ILE A 678 0.63 12.77 -29.73
N GLY A 679 1.57 13.73 -29.74
CA GLY A 679 2.89 13.58 -29.13
C GLY A 679 2.83 13.36 -27.60
N ALA A 680 1.87 13.97 -26.93
CA ALA A 680 1.64 13.77 -25.49
C ALA A 680 1.23 12.32 -25.14
N TYR A 681 0.76 11.57 -26.12
CA TYR A 681 0.37 10.15 -25.99
C TYR A 681 1.43 9.21 -26.62
N ASN A 682 2.66 9.65 -26.74
CA ASN A 682 3.76 8.89 -27.34
C ASN A 682 3.39 8.31 -28.74
N ASN A 683 2.66 9.09 -29.54
CA ASN A 683 2.17 8.68 -30.85
C ASN A 683 1.40 7.36 -30.86
N ALA A 684 0.57 7.13 -29.85
CA ALA A 684 -0.16 5.88 -29.64
C ALA A 684 -0.79 5.35 -30.95
N PRO A 685 -0.59 4.07 -31.30
CA PRO A 685 -1.04 3.50 -32.57
C PRO A 685 -2.54 3.66 -32.84
N GLN A 686 -3.37 3.62 -31.78
CA GLN A 686 -4.82 3.81 -31.90
C GLN A 686 -5.17 5.22 -32.37
N LEU A 687 -4.51 6.24 -31.80
CA LEU A 687 -4.71 7.64 -32.18
C LEU A 687 -4.14 7.95 -33.56
N LYS A 688 -3.01 7.35 -33.93
CA LYS A 688 -2.45 7.39 -35.29
C LYS A 688 -3.47 6.90 -36.33
N LYS A 689 -4.00 5.68 -36.12
CA LYS A 689 -5.01 5.08 -37.02
C LYS A 689 -6.26 5.94 -37.11
N LEU A 690 -6.73 6.50 -35.99
CA LEU A 690 -7.88 7.39 -35.94
C LEU A 690 -7.61 8.67 -36.73
N GLY A 691 -6.47 9.30 -36.59
CA GLY A 691 -6.06 10.50 -37.33
C GLY A 691 -5.97 10.24 -38.85
N MET A 692 -5.42 9.10 -39.25
CA MET A 692 -5.40 8.67 -40.66
C MET A 692 -6.81 8.50 -41.22
N SER A 693 -7.72 7.86 -40.47
CA SER A 693 -9.12 7.68 -40.88
C SER A 693 -9.84 9.03 -41.07
N PHE A 694 -9.66 9.97 -40.14
CA PHE A 694 -10.23 11.32 -40.26
C PHE A 694 -9.65 12.09 -41.44
N ALA A 695 -8.34 11.98 -41.68
CA ALA A 695 -7.70 12.63 -42.82
C ALA A 695 -8.20 12.06 -44.14
N GLN A 696 -8.46 10.77 -44.25
CA GLN A 696 -9.10 10.13 -45.43
C GLN A 696 -10.52 10.64 -45.65
N LYS A 697 -11.35 10.71 -44.58
CA LYS A 697 -12.72 11.26 -44.62
C LYS A 697 -12.75 12.68 -45.18
N LEU A 698 -11.76 13.51 -44.79
CA LEU A 698 -11.60 14.89 -45.30
C LEU A 698 -10.88 14.99 -46.64
N LYS A 699 -10.44 13.88 -47.24
CA LYS A 699 -9.56 13.85 -48.42
C LYS A 699 -8.29 14.71 -48.24
N ASN A 700 -7.81 14.83 -47.02
CA ASN A 700 -6.63 15.63 -46.65
C ASN A 700 -5.35 14.78 -46.65
N ARG A 701 -4.68 14.73 -47.83
CA ARG A 701 -3.46 13.95 -48.02
C ARG A 701 -2.31 14.41 -47.14
N SER A 702 -2.19 15.70 -46.85
CA SER A 702 -1.15 16.22 -45.95
C SER A 702 -1.32 15.72 -44.49
N ALA A 703 -2.55 15.75 -43.98
CA ALA A 703 -2.85 15.21 -42.67
C ALA A 703 -2.63 13.70 -42.58
N TYR A 704 -3.04 12.97 -43.62
CA TYR A 704 -2.81 11.53 -43.71
C TYR A 704 -1.31 11.19 -43.64
N ASN A 705 -0.48 11.85 -44.45
CA ASN A 705 0.96 11.64 -44.46
C ASN A 705 1.58 11.97 -43.11
N TYR A 706 1.14 13.05 -42.45
CA TYR A 706 1.60 13.40 -41.09
C TYR A 706 1.41 12.24 -40.10
N PHE A 707 0.17 11.72 -39.97
CA PHE A 707 -0.07 10.62 -39.03
C PHE A 707 0.62 9.32 -39.45
N ASN A 708 0.74 9.04 -40.74
CA ASN A 708 1.41 7.84 -41.22
C ASN A 708 2.92 7.83 -40.94
N GLN A 709 3.57 8.99 -40.93
CA GLN A 709 5.01 9.15 -40.69
C GLN A 709 5.40 9.20 -39.22
N LEU A 710 4.47 9.36 -38.28
CA LEU A 710 4.76 9.31 -36.86
C LEU A 710 5.35 7.93 -36.48
N GLN A 711 6.48 7.92 -35.80
CA GLN A 711 7.12 6.70 -35.29
C GLN A 711 6.54 6.26 -33.95
#